data_abe804956832614cc3f602a691935fdf
#
_entry.id   abe804956832614cc3f602a691935fdf
#
_cell.length_a   1.000
_cell.length_b   1.000
_cell.length_c   1.000
_cell.angle_alpha   90.00
_cell.angle_beta   90.00
_cell.angle_gamma   90.00
#
_symmetry.space_group_name_H-M   'P 1'
#
loop_
_entity.id
_entity.type
_entity.pdbx_description
1 polymer ?
#
loop_
_entity_poly.entity_id
_entity_poly.type
_entity_poly.pdbx_seq_one_letter_code
_entity_poly.pdbx_strand_id
1 'polypeptide(L)'
;MNAFKEIQQLQQDETVPEGEYYLPLNVLPQKYKISLNIDMNLWNFQGEEIVEVLVVTPTREIRFNARGLAIQWDDVILRAPSATEPPYYTPSNYSYSEETEVVVLNFNDDLLPGSYELQLNFIGIIRSDVFGLYRSEYTINNQQKYVVATQFQATYARNVFPCWDNTNFRSVFEIELNHPNQYEGYSNMNVANRTILDNNRVVTLFEPSPPMASYLVAFVLAEYQTYRNDNFTAVHVPSNVNEQQAQYFLTNVRSALNLFEDFLNHQYQLPKLDFISVPRMFFGGMEHWGLITALARYFVNDPATVSASAHQSMTTIITHELAHMWFGNEVTPESWNYLWLSEGMASYFELFIADRMHSNWRMMDQYLLIHVHNAMRQDDKMSARPMTGSFYKPLDFNAQFDYVPYAKSGSVMRMIQHMIGIQHFREFLYNYISARSFQSATPNHFHERIQEIVDRAGDIPLPPDVSMATIIRSWTDNPGYPVVLVTRTTNGISLSQKRFLVDWEHTTVVPSEFYIPVNTKTTSNHHVTGTLPMSWIVPGSELQIDHIPLTDYVIVNRQQTGYYRVNYGEYDWKFIAEVLAVQKTLEEIHILNRAQLIDDSANLAKAGQTRYDSFFGIISYLKEETDYIPWTAATTNILNLEIMIRGIEEYPRFHHFINGLTTKVYETIRLTNYTRADHIATLHTQVTSNLACYFGNEQCKEDASELVNEMLSDSHMQGIPDQIQPTVFCTVAKHLSDTDILNRLIVRINQIFLTGRDAQEAILMRIIDGVGCTTNATAIENFLALSIMHLPVEGIDVRGSDRNRIFRSVASGSYLGIKMALELILNNYLEVENRFESINNAVRGLSMYIVTDDLLNLLEEILRIHSARMTPSLIAIFNDEITASRRNVAWVNHFKGRINTWLVTNVELPGGTGHRLSAISLISLLLIALLLIRVY
;
A
#
# COMPACT_ATOMS: atom_id res chain seq x y z
N MET A 1 -2.70 19.78 -39.68
CA MET A 1 -1.60 18.81 -39.61
C MET A 1 -0.20 19.39 -39.69
N ASN A 2 0.04 20.52 -40.37
CA ASN A 2 1.36 21.13 -40.40
C ASN A 2 1.68 21.98 -39.16
N ALA A 3 0.71 22.65 -38.55
CA ALA A 3 0.94 23.42 -37.32
C ALA A 3 1.23 22.54 -36.09
N PHE A 4 0.74 21.29 -36.08
CA PHE A 4 1.01 20.30 -35.01
C PHE A 4 2.44 19.70 -35.12
N LYS A 5 2.99 19.65 -36.33
CA LYS A 5 4.39 19.23 -36.56
C LYS A 5 5.39 20.34 -36.23
N GLU A 6 5.04 21.59 -36.45
CA GLU A 6 5.89 22.73 -36.06
C GLU A 6 5.91 22.94 -34.53
N ILE A 7 4.82 22.69 -33.82
CA ILE A 7 4.80 22.73 -32.34
C ILE A 7 5.60 21.56 -31.74
N GLN A 8 5.62 20.38 -32.38
CA GLN A 8 6.49 19.25 -31.96
C GLN A 8 7.97 19.45 -32.34
N GLN A 9 8.29 20.35 -33.24
CA GLN A 9 9.67 20.70 -33.61
C GLN A 9 10.25 21.89 -32.80
N LEU A 10 9.40 22.63 -32.05
CA LEU A 10 9.83 23.72 -31.16
C LEU A 10 9.96 23.31 -29.69
N GLN A 11 9.70 22.05 -29.35
CA GLN A 11 10.00 21.41 -28.06
C GLN A 11 11.01 20.28 -28.24
N GLN A 12 12.10 20.51 -28.93
CA GLN A 12 13.37 19.91 -28.56
C GLN A 12 13.91 20.79 -27.41
N ASP A 13 13.31 20.63 -26.19
CA ASP A 13 14.01 20.97 -24.99
C ASP A 13 15.33 20.19 -25.02
N GLU A 14 16.44 20.90 -24.98
CA GLU A 14 17.75 20.31 -24.70
C GLU A 14 17.60 19.67 -23.31
N THR A 15 17.28 18.38 -23.28
CA THR A 15 17.16 17.64 -22.02
C THR A 15 18.50 17.73 -21.33
N VAL A 16 18.49 18.29 -20.11
CA VAL A 16 19.70 18.37 -19.27
C VAL A 16 20.27 16.95 -19.14
N PRO A 17 21.56 16.72 -19.41
CA PRO A 17 22.18 15.41 -19.29
C PRO A 17 22.01 14.83 -17.88
N GLU A 18 21.76 13.51 -17.77
CA GLU A 18 21.56 12.82 -16.48
C GLU A 18 22.67 13.17 -15.46
N GLY A 19 23.93 13.26 -15.89
CA GLY A 19 25.06 13.59 -15.02
C GLY A 19 24.97 14.93 -14.31
N GLU A 20 24.20 15.90 -14.81
CA GLU A 20 24.03 17.22 -14.19
C GLU A 20 23.07 17.20 -12.97
N TYR A 21 22.33 16.13 -12.78
CA TYR A 21 21.46 15.93 -11.61
C TYR A 21 22.21 15.37 -10.39
N TYR A 22 23.42 14.85 -10.58
CA TYR A 22 24.23 14.27 -9.52
C TYR A 22 25.33 15.24 -9.06
N LEU A 23 25.51 15.32 -7.74
CA LEU A 23 26.60 16.11 -7.18
C LEU A 23 27.91 15.33 -7.26
N PRO A 24 29.02 15.97 -7.68
CA PRO A 24 30.31 15.30 -7.79
C PRO A 24 30.91 14.98 -6.40
N LEU A 25 31.80 13.99 -6.35
CA LEU A 25 32.45 13.54 -5.11
C LEU A 25 33.77 14.28 -4.79
N ASN A 26 34.06 15.36 -5.48
CA ASN A 26 35.27 16.17 -5.27
C ASN A 26 35.19 17.07 -4.02
N VAL A 27 33.98 17.37 -3.55
CA VAL A 27 33.70 18.09 -2.29
C VAL A 27 32.65 17.31 -1.51
N LEU A 28 32.97 16.92 -0.28
CA LEU A 28 32.14 16.08 0.56
C LEU A 28 31.72 16.84 1.81
N PRO A 29 30.41 16.91 2.13
CA PRO A 29 29.95 17.48 3.39
C PRO A 29 30.30 16.56 4.55
N GLN A 30 30.75 17.14 5.67
CA GLN A 30 31.14 16.39 6.87
C GLN A 30 30.19 16.70 8.05
N LYS A 31 29.88 17.97 8.26
CA LYS A 31 29.02 18.42 9.34
C LYS A 31 28.24 19.68 8.94
N TYR A 32 26.99 19.71 9.30
CA TYR A 32 26.12 20.89 9.22
C TYR A 32 25.83 21.43 10.61
N LYS A 33 25.96 22.74 10.80
CA LYS A 33 25.41 23.49 11.92
C LYS A 33 24.33 24.39 11.36
N ILE A 34 23.07 24.09 11.68
CA ILE A 34 21.89 24.74 11.11
C ILE A 34 21.14 25.47 12.21
N SER A 35 21.02 26.78 12.12
CA SER A 35 20.23 27.61 13.03
C SER A 35 19.04 28.20 12.27
N LEU A 36 17.82 27.88 12.72
CA LEU A 36 16.56 28.33 12.10
C LEU A 36 15.78 29.24 13.05
N ASN A 37 15.50 30.45 12.63
CA ASN A 37 14.62 31.39 13.30
C ASN A 37 13.22 31.31 12.66
N ILE A 38 12.29 30.62 13.34
CA ILE A 38 10.99 30.24 12.82
C ILE A 38 9.92 31.27 13.20
N ASP A 39 9.26 31.87 12.20
CA ASP A 39 8.13 32.78 12.39
C ASP A 39 6.80 32.08 12.03
N MET A 40 6.04 31.75 13.05
CA MET A 40 4.76 31.08 12.88
C MET A 40 3.59 32.04 12.60
N ASN A 41 3.82 33.37 12.58
CA ASN A 41 2.81 34.34 12.17
C ASN A 41 2.90 34.62 10.67
N LEU A 42 4.13 34.76 10.16
CA LEU A 42 4.40 34.99 8.75
C LEU A 42 4.54 33.70 7.96
N TRP A 43 4.62 32.56 8.63
CA TRP A 43 4.84 31.23 8.04
C TRP A 43 6.10 31.17 7.18
N ASN A 44 7.19 31.75 7.71
CA ASN A 44 8.51 31.72 7.10
C ASN A 44 9.59 31.43 8.14
N PHE A 45 10.81 31.26 7.69
CA PHE A 45 11.98 31.11 8.56
C PHE A 45 13.20 31.79 7.95
N GLN A 46 14.10 32.23 8.79
CA GLN A 46 15.45 32.66 8.42
C GLN A 46 16.41 31.57 8.89
N GLY A 47 17.33 31.17 8.04
CA GLY A 47 18.34 30.18 8.32
C GLY A 47 19.75 30.75 8.18
N GLU A 48 20.60 30.33 9.12
CA GLU A 48 22.05 30.43 9.02
C GLU A 48 22.62 29.03 9.11
N GLU A 49 23.52 28.68 8.21
CA GLU A 49 24.20 27.38 8.29
C GLU A 49 25.71 27.54 8.05
N ILE A 50 26.46 26.64 8.71
CA ILE A 50 27.88 26.43 8.49
C ILE A 50 28.06 24.96 8.13
N VAL A 51 28.53 24.70 6.91
CA VAL A 51 28.82 23.36 6.42
C VAL A 51 30.33 23.12 6.44
N GLU A 52 30.79 22.20 7.26
CA GLU A 52 32.14 21.67 7.20
C GLU A 52 32.25 20.75 5.97
N VAL A 53 33.09 21.13 4.98
CA VAL A 53 33.27 20.38 3.74
C VAL A 53 34.72 19.93 3.59
N LEU A 54 34.91 18.72 3.05
CA LEU A 54 36.22 18.18 2.67
C LEU A 54 36.40 18.28 1.14
N VAL A 55 37.33 19.13 0.69
CA VAL A 55 37.79 19.12 -0.70
C VAL A 55 38.73 17.90 -0.87
N VAL A 56 38.35 16.97 -1.74
CA VAL A 56 39.09 15.71 -1.98
C VAL A 56 40.10 15.88 -3.11
N THR A 57 39.71 16.59 -4.16
CA THR A 57 40.53 16.90 -5.32
C THR A 57 40.48 18.40 -5.61
N PRO A 58 41.59 19.03 -6.12
CA PRO A 58 41.60 20.46 -6.43
C PRO A 58 40.42 20.83 -7.32
N THR A 59 39.72 21.91 -6.98
CA THR A 59 38.52 22.36 -7.70
C THR A 59 38.39 23.88 -7.62
N ARG A 60 37.69 24.48 -8.58
CA ARG A 60 37.23 25.87 -8.56
C ARG A 60 35.76 26.04 -8.36
N GLU A 61 35.07 24.95 -8.10
CA GLU A 61 33.62 25.00 -7.88
C GLU A 61 33.19 24.12 -6.69
N ILE A 62 32.12 24.57 -6.01
CA ILE A 62 31.38 23.81 -5.03
C ILE A 62 29.94 23.72 -5.54
N ARG A 63 29.40 22.49 -5.58
CA ARG A 63 28.02 22.21 -6.01
C ARG A 63 27.21 21.65 -4.84
N PHE A 64 25.96 22.13 -4.67
CA PHE A 64 25.00 21.64 -3.69
C PHE A 64 23.57 21.85 -4.19
N ASN A 65 22.60 21.24 -3.53
CA ASN A 65 21.18 21.39 -3.87
C ASN A 65 20.55 22.51 -3.03
N ALA A 66 19.67 23.29 -3.66
CA ALA A 66 18.76 24.23 -2.99
C ALA A 66 17.51 24.42 -3.86
N ARG A 67 16.36 24.61 -3.22
CA ARG A 67 15.10 24.81 -3.92
C ARG A 67 14.17 25.73 -3.13
N GLY A 68 13.73 26.81 -3.76
CA GLY A 68 12.78 27.75 -3.17
C GLY A 68 13.30 28.50 -1.94
N LEU A 69 14.62 28.59 -1.78
CA LEU A 69 15.30 29.36 -0.74
C LEU A 69 15.83 30.67 -1.33
N ALA A 70 15.64 31.79 -0.62
CA ALA A 70 16.29 33.06 -0.94
C ALA A 70 17.66 33.13 -0.24
N ILE A 71 18.69 32.65 -0.92
CA ILE A 71 20.07 32.67 -0.41
C ILE A 71 20.65 34.11 -0.52
N GLN A 72 21.31 34.56 0.54
CA GLN A 72 21.99 35.87 0.59
C GLN A 72 23.39 35.73 0.00
N TRP A 73 23.50 35.87 -1.30
CA TRP A 73 24.72 35.56 -2.06
C TRP A 73 25.93 36.42 -1.68
N ASP A 74 25.72 37.65 -1.27
CA ASP A 74 26.78 38.57 -0.86
C ASP A 74 27.42 38.16 0.48
N ASP A 75 26.76 37.35 1.26
CA ASP A 75 27.20 36.87 2.58
C ASP A 75 27.79 35.44 2.53
N VAL A 76 27.94 34.84 1.34
CA VAL A 76 28.52 33.51 1.20
C VAL A 76 30.04 33.58 1.39
N ILE A 77 30.53 32.85 2.39
CA ILE A 77 31.96 32.83 2.76
C ILE A 77 32.42 31.36 2.88
N LEU A 78 33.59 31.09 2.28
CA LEU A 78 34.31 29.83 2.48
C LEU A 78 35.60 30.12 3.27
N ARG A 79 35.77 29.44 4.42
CA ARG A 79 36.93 29.61 5.31
C ARG A 79 37.79 28.35 5.33
N ALA A 80 39.12 28.51 5.36
CA ALA A 80 40.06 27.42 5.61
C ALA A 80 40.45 27.43 7.11
N PRO A 81 40.13 26.40 7.92
CA PRO A 81 40.27 26.45 9.38
C PRO A 81 41.72 26.53 9.90
N SER A 82 42.72 26.24 9.07
CA SER A 82 44.10 26.10 9.50
C SER A 82 45.01 27.37 9.38
N ALA A 83 44.45 28.48 8.91
CA ALA A 83 45.22 29.68 8.71
C ALA A 83 45.20 30.62 9.92
N THR A 84 46.35 31.09 10.38
CA THR A 84 46.51 32.06 11.46
C THR A 84 46.01 33.47 11.13
N GLU A 85 45.80 33.72 9.81
CA GLU A 85 44.93 34.77 9.25
C GLU A 85 44.06 34.04 8.22
N PRO A 86 42.73 34.08 8.35
CA PRO A 86 41.88 33.25 7.50
C PRO A 86 41.91 33.77 6.05
N PRO A 87 42.36 33.00 5.05
CA PRO A 87 41.98 33.27 3.70
C PRO A 87 40.50 33.05 3.57
N TYR A 88 39.73 34.14 3.45
CA TYR A 88 38.33 34.07 3.04
C TYR A 88 38.32 33.89 1.53
N TYR A 89 37.63 32.84 1.07
CA TYR A 89 37.28 32.71 -0.33
C TYR A 89 35.82 33.15 -0.47
N THR A 90 35.58 34.15 -1.30
CA THR A 90 34.21 34.51 -1.72
C THR A 90 34.01 34.00 -3.13
N PRO A 91 32.84 33.45 -3.46
CA PRO A 91 32.53 33.05 -4.82
C PRO A 91 32.70 34.24 -5.79
N SER A 92 33.34 34.01 -6.91
CA SER A 92 33.45 35.01 -7.96
C SER A 92 32.12 35.19 -8.73
N ASN A 93 31.36 34.13 -8.84
CA ASN A 93 29.97 34.08 -9.29
C ASN A 93 29.27 32.84 -8.79
N TYR A 94 27.95 32.79 -9.00
CA TYR A 94 27.14 31.62 -8.77
C TYR A 94 26.16 31.39 -9.93
N SER A 95 25.70 30.13 -10.09
CA SER A 95 24.62 29.79 -11.01
C SER A 95 23.66 28.82 -10.32
N TYR A 96 22.41 28.84 -10.77
CA TYR A 96 21.36 27.97 -10.29
C TYR A 96 20.57 27.38 -11.47
N SER A 97 20.34 26.08 -11.45
CA SER A 97 19.48 25.40 -12.40
C SER A 97 18.19 25.00 -11.71
N GLU A 98 17.06 25.53 -12.18
CA GLU A 98 15.74 25.18 -11.63
C GLU A 98 15.35 23.72 -11.95
N GLU A 99 15.82 23.18 -13.06
CA GLU A 99 15.51 21.80 -13.48
C GLU A 99 16.28 20.77 -12.64
N THR A 100 17.57 20.99 -12.36
CA THR A 100 18.41 20.07 -11.57
C THR A 100 18.40 20.41 -10.08
N GLU A 101 17.90 21.61 -9.71
CA GLU A 101 17.92 22.15 -8.33
C GLU A 101 19.36 22.25 -7.76
N VAL A 102 20.35 22.41 -8.63
CA VAL A 102 21.78 22.52 -8.28
C VAL A 102 22.23 23.96 -8.33
N VAL A 103 22.89 24.37 -7.25
CA VAL A 103 23.69 25.63 -7.17
C VAL A 103 25.15 25.31 -7.44
N VAL A 104 25.81 26.13 -8.21
CA VAL A 104 27.25 26.07 -8.44
C VAL A 104 27.90 27.39 -7.98
N LEU A 105 28.77 27.30 -6.99
CA LEU A 105 29.64 28.42 -6.57
C LEU A 105 30.98 28.30 -7.28
N ASN A 106 31.42 29.37 -7.98
CA ASN A 106 32.70 29.41 -8.67
C ASN A 106 33.69 30.31 -7.92
N PHE A 107 34.94 29.88 -7.87
CA PHE A 107 36.05 30.59 -7.21
C PHE A 107 37.13 30.94 -8.21
N ASN A 108 37.82 32.07 -7.98
CA ASN A 108 38.94 32.51 -8.85
C ASN A 108 40.16 31.60 -8.68
N ASP A 109 40.43 31.17 -7.47
CA ASP A 109 41.57 30.35 -7.10
C ASP A 109 41.18 28.86 -6.94
N ASP A 110 42.13 27.96 -7.13
CA ASP A 110 41.94 26.52 -6.85
C ASP A 110 41.78 26.29 -5.35
N LEU A 111 40.67 25.68 -4.95
CA LEU A 111 40.50 25.13 -3.64
C LEU A 111 41.29 23.83 -3.54
N LEU A 112 42.32 23.82 -2.72
CA LEU A 112 43.20 22.67 -2.54
C LEU A 112 42.55 21.61 -1.61
N PRO A 113 42.98 20.32 -1.71
CA PRO A 113 42.51 19.28 -0.81
C PRO A 113 42.67 19.67 0.66
N GLY A 114 41.60 19.58 1.43
CA GLY A 114 41.56 19.99 2.83
C GLY A 114 40.15 20.28 3.31
N SER A 115 40.02 20.58 4.61
CA SER A 115 38.72 20.93 5.22
C SER A 115 38.49 22.44 5.08
N TYR A 116 37.21 22.80 4.86
CA TYR A 116 36.75 24.18 4.78
C TYR A 116 35.42 24.33 5.49
N GLU A 117 35.02 25.54 5.87
CA GLU A 117 33.71 25.90 6.40
C GLU A 117 32.99 26.81 5.39
N LEU A 118 31.88 26.32 4.82
CA LEU A 118 31.00 27.10 3.95
C LEU A 118 29.87 27.68 4.80
N GLN A 119 29.79 29.02 4.88
CA GLN A 119 28.74 29.76 5.58
C GLN A 119 27.72 30.29 4.59
N LEU A 120 26.43 30.06 4.87
CA LEU A 120 25.29 30.46 4.05
C LEU A 120 24.19 31.06 4.93
N ASN A 121 23.56 32.13 4.45
CA ASN A 121 22.36 32.73 5.04
C ASN A 121 21.22 32.65 4.03
N PHE A 122 20.01 32.28 4.49
CA PHE A 122 18.88 32.09 3.59
C PHE A 122 17.54 32.35 4.27
N ILE A 123 16.50 32.54 3.45
CA ILE A 123 15.12 32.67 3.90
C ILE A 123 14.28 31.64 3.16
N GLY A 124 13.39 30.93 3.88
CA GLY A 124 12.45 29.97 3.35
C GLY A 124 11.04 30.16 3.87
N ILE A 125 10.10 29.43 3.30
CA ILE A 125 8.68 29.45 3.67
C ILE A 125 8.26 28.16 4.37
N ILE A 126 7.37 28.26 5.37
CA ILE A 126 6.71 27.11 5.97
C ILE A 126 5.51 26.74 5.08
N ARG A 127 5.61 25.60 4.44
CA ARG A 127 4.69 25.12 3.39
C ARG A 127 3.36 24.63 3.96
N SER A 128 2.40 24.32 3.07
CA SER A 128 1.10 23.72 3.42
C SER A 128 0.82 22.41 2.67
N ASP A 129 1.77 21.93 1.89
CA ASP A 129 1.64 20.76 1.00
C ASP A 129 2.29 19.47 1.53
N VAL A 130 2.63 19.43 2.83
CA VAL A 130 3.20 18.28 3.57
C VAL A 130 4.62 17.86 3.18
N PHE A 131 5.38 18.71 2.49
CA PHE A 131 6.78 18.47 2.11
C PHE A 131 7.70 19.59 2.56
N GLY A 132 8.99 19.31 2.77
CA GLY A 132 9.96 20.24 3.32
C GLY A 132 9.65 20.58 4.78
N LEU A 133 9.71 21.86 5.16
CA LEU A 133 9.18 22.35 6.43
C LEU A 133 7.75 22.82 6.21
N TYR A 134 6.79 22.16 6.84
CA TYR A 134 5.37 22.41 6.60
C TYR A 134 4.56 22.56 7.89
N ARG A 135 3.41 23.21 7.78
CA ARG A 135 2.41 23.32 8.83
C ARG A 135 1.30 22.29 8.65
N SER A 136 0.90 21.69 9.74
CA SER A 136 -0.27 20.81 9.85
C SER A 136 -1.18 21.32 10.94
N GLU A 137 -2.47 21.30 10.72
CA GLU A 137 -3.47 21.87 11.64
C GLU A 137 -4.32 20.79 12.31
N TYR A 138 -4.74 21.06 13.53
CA TYR A 138 -5.66 20.22 14.29
C TYR A 138 -6.54 21.07 15.20
N THR A 139 -7.67 20.52 15.64
CA THR A 139 -8.63 21.24 16.50
C THR A 139 -8.72 20.56 17.86
N ILE A 140 -8.56 21.32 18.95
CA ILE A 140 -8.82 20.88 20.31
C ILE A 140 -9.70 21.91 21.01
N ASN A 141 -10.79 21.47 21.65
CA ASN A 141 -11.73 22.32 22.36
C ASN A 141 -12.22 23.52 21.51
N ASN A 142 -12.52 23.27 20.25
CA ASN A 142 -12.92 24.27 19.24
C ASN A 142 -11.85 25.36 18.97
N GLN A 143 -10.59 25.10 19.32
CA GLN A 143 -9.46 25.97 19.01
C GLN A 143 -8.58 25.32 17.97
N GLN A 144 -8.32 26.04 16.88
CA GLN A 144 -7.36 25.62 15.87
C GLN A 144 -5.94 25.78 16.41
N LYS A 145 -5.14 24.72 16.26
CA LYS A 145 -3.73 24.65 16.64
C LYS A 145 -2.89 24.15 15.48
N TYR A 146 -1.60 24.40 15.56
CA TYR A 146 -0.67 24.06 14.51
C TYR A 146 0.50 23.21 15.04
N VAL A 147 0.95 22.31 14.16
CA VAL A 147 2.24 21.63 14.24
C VAL A 147 3.06 22.09 13.05
N VAL A 148 4.32 22.45 13.26
CA VAL A 148 5.29 22.62 12.19
C VAL A 148 6.20 21.41 12.20
N ALA A 149 6.31 20.70 11.10
CA ALA A 149 7.05 19.44 10.98
C ALA A 149 7.86 19.38 9.69
N THR A 150 8.87 18.54 9.68
CA THR A 150 9.68 18.26 8.49
C THR A 150 9.20 16.98 7.79
N GLN A 151 9.30 16.97 6.44
CA GLN A 151 9.21 15.77 5.59
C GLN A 151 10.18 15.92 4.44
N PHE A 152 11.35 15.29 4.54
CA PHE A 152 12.46 15.52 3.60
C PHE A 152 12.64 14.40 2.57
N GLN A 153 12.12 13.22 2.79
CA GLN A 153 12.13 12.15 1.81
C GLN A 153 11.24 12.52 0.59
N ALA A 154 11.67 12.38 -0.69
CA ALA A 154 13.00 11.91 -1.09
C ALA A 154 14.05 13.04 -1.16
N THR A 155 13.73 14.23 -1.69
CA THR A 155 14.67 15.32 -2.02
C THR A 155 14.12 16.68 -1.56
N TYR A 156 13.58 16.76 -0.35
CA TYR A 156 12.96 17.97 0.18
C TYR A 156 13.76 18.63 1.32
N ALA A 157 14.91 18.08 1.73
CA ALA A 157 15.82 18.78 2.65
C ALA A 157 16.31 20.08 2.02
N ARG A 158 16.63 20.09 0.73
CA ARG A 158 17.02 21.27 -0.08
C ARG A 158 15.97 22.40 -0.12
N ASN A 159 14.73 22.15 0.30
CA ASN A 159 13.70 23.18 0.46
C ASN A 159 13.81 23.94 1.78
N VAL A 160 14.66 23.46 2.71
CA VAL A 160 14.75 24.00 4.08
C VAL A 160 16.15 24.52 4.40
N PHE A 161 17.17 23.86 3.88
CA PHE A 161 18.56 24.31 3.96
C PHE A 161 19.37 23.87 2.73
N PRO A 162 20.32 24.65 2.24
CA PRO A 162 21.23 24.25 1.17
C PRO A 162 22.02 23.01 1.59
N CYS A 163 22.04 21.94 0.77
CA CYS A 163 22.69 20.69 1.18
C CYS A 163 23.09 19.79 0.01
N TRP A 164 23.92 18.80 0.29
CA TRP A 164 24.15 17.64 -0.58
C TRP A 164 23.03 16.64 -0.33
N ASP A 165 21.95 16.74 -1.12
CA ASP A 165 20.66 16.09 -0.86
C ASP A 165 20.50 14.75 -1.61
N ASN A 166 21.56 13.98 -1.70
CA ASN A 166 21.55 12.62 -2.21
C ASN A 166 21.92 11.66 -1.09
N THR A 167 21.38 10.44 -1.12
CA THR A 167 21.50 9.44 -0.05
C THR A 167 22.92 8.88 0.15
N ASN A 168 23.81 9.05 -0.83
CA ASN A 168 25.22 8.68 -0.73
C ASN A 168 26.04 9.65 0.13
N PHE A 169 25.55 10.87 0.39
CA PHE A 169 26.21 11.82 1.30
C PHE A 169 25.67 11.66 2.71
N ARG A 170 26.54 11.35 3.64
CA ARG A 170 26.21 11.23 5.06
C ARG A 170 27.02 12.24 5.85
N SER A 171 26.34 13.01 6.69
CA SER A 171 26.96 14.09 7.48
C SER A 171 26.40 14.11 8.89
N VAL A 172 27.13 14.73 9.81
CA VAL A 172 26.67 15.07 11.16
C VAL A 172 25.80 16.31 11.07
N PHE A 173 24.63 16.32 11.72
CA PHE A 173 23.75 17.47 11.80
C PHE A 173 23.62 17.94 13.25
N GLU A 174 23.85 19.24 13.45
CA GLU A 174 23.64 19.96 14.70
C GLU A 174 22.56 21.03 14.44
N ILE A 175 21.41 20.89 15.09
CA ILE A 175 20.21 21.68 14.82
C ILE A 175 19.98 22.64 15.98
N GLU A 176 19.75 23.91 15.67
CA GLU A 176 19.31 24.94 16.59
C GLU A 176 18.01 25.58 16.10
N LEU A 177 16.98 25.61 16.96
CA LEU A 177 15.69 26.21 16.65
C LEU A 177 15.39 27.39 17.54
N ASN A 178 15.20 28.57 16.98
CA ASN A 178 14.64 29.71 17.63
C ASN A 178 13.14 29.80 17.32
N HIS A 179 12.27 29.64 18.31
CA HIS A 179 10.83 29.49 18.12
C HIS A 179 10.03 30.16 19.24
N PRO A 180 8.69 30.39 19.08
CA PRO A 180 7.85 30.93 20.14
C PRO A 180 7.82 30.00 21.38
N ASN A 181 7.90 30.56 22.60
CA ASN A 181 8.01 29.80 23.85
C ASN A 181 6.81 28.89 24.19
N GLN A 182 5.66 29.08 23.52
CA GLN A 182 4.49 28.21 23.70
C GLN A 182 4.62 26.86 22.99
N TYR A 183 5.55 26.72 22.04
CA TYR A 183 5.86 25.47 21.38
C TYR A 183 7.08 24.81 22.01
N GLU A 184 7.07 23.49 22.04
CA GLU A 184 8.26 22.69 22.35
C GLU A 184 8.91 22.23 21.04
N GLY A 185 10.24 22.26 20.99
CA GLY A 185 11.05 21.81 19.87
C GLY A 185 11.48 20.35 20.08
N TYR A 186 11.28 19.53 19.08
CA TYR A 186 11.71 18.12 19.03
C TYR A 186 12.60 17.90 17.82
N SER A 187 13.65 17.07 17.95
CA SER A 187 14.54 16.72 16.84
C SER A 187 15.08 15.30 16.99
N ASN A 188 15.93 14.87 16.04
CA ASN A 188 16.58 13.55 16.00
C ASN A 188 17.26 13.19 17.33
N MET A 189 17.97 14.15 17.93
CA MET A 189 18.80 13.95 19.13
C MET A 189 18.21 14.63 20.36
N ASN A 190 18.81 14.38 21.53
CA ASN A 190 18.42 15.02 22.76
C ASN A 190 18.66 16.53 22.73
N VAL A 191 17.93 17.27 23.56
CA VAL A 191 18.18 18.70 23.80
C VAL A 191 19.50 18.84 24.54
N ALA A 192 20.48 19.52 23.92
CA ALA A 192 21.76 19.87 24.52
C ALA A 192 21.66 21.13 25.38
N ASN A 193 20.91 22.13 24.93
CA ASN A 193 20.69 23.37 25.65
C ASN A 193 19.35 24.01 25.29
N ARG A 194 18.74 24.70 26.24
CA ARG A 194 17.49 25.46 26.04
C ARG A 194 17.61 26.83 26.72
N THR A 195 17.54 27.90 25.93
CA THR A 195 17.70 29.28 26.39
C THR A 195 16.43 30.07 26.13
N ILE A 196 15.80 30.59 27.17
CA ILE A 196 14.63 31.48 27.07
C ILE A 196 15.14 32.90 26.81
N LEU A 197 14.58 33.55 25.79
CA LEU A 197 14.88 34.93 25.43
C LEU A 197 13.82 35.89 25.99
N ASP A 198 14.19 37.16 26.19
CA ASP A 198 13.30 38.19 26.77
C ASP A 198 12.05 38.51 25.92
N ASN A 199 12.06 38.18 24.64
CA ASN A 199 10.97 38.44 23.67
C ASN A 199 9.94 37.32 23.56
N ASN A 200 9.76 36.47 24.57
CA ASN A 200 8.88 35.31 24.59
C ASN A 200 9.25 34.25 23.53
N ARG A 201 10.51 34.12 23.23
CA ARG A 201 11.07 33.10 22.35
C ARG A 201 12.04 32.19 23.09
N VAL A 202 12.30 31.04 22.52
CA VAL A 202 13.24 30.05 23.05
C VAL A 202 14.18 29.62 21.94
N VAL A 203 15.44 29.47 22.27
CA VAL A 203 16.45 28.82 21.45
C VAL A 203 16.68 27.42 22.03
N THR A 204 16.38 26.39 21.22
CA THR A 204 16.61 24.97 21.54
C THR A 204 17.71 24.44 20.67
N LEU A 205 18.85 24.07 21.25
CA LEU A 205 19.99 23.42 20.60
C LEU A 205 19.92 21.93 20.89
N PHE A 206 20.08 21.12 19.88
CA PHE A 206 20.12 19.65 19.99
C PHE A 206 21.55 19.12 19.90
N GLU A 207 21.78 17.95 20.51
CA GLU A 207 23.04 17.22 20.38
C GLU A 207 23.30 16.86 18.90
N PRO A 208 24.58 16.82 18.47
CA PRO A 208 24.91 16.41 17.11
C PRO A 208 24.44 14.96 16.81
N SER A 209 23.93 14.73 15.60
CA SER A 209 23.56 13.41 15.12
C SER A 209 24.80 12.56 14.78
N PRO A 210 24.67 11.23 14.67
CA PRO A 210 25.66 10.47 13.91
C PRO A 210 25.65 10.85 12.42
N PRO A 211 26.65 10.41 11.62
CA PRO A 211 26.60 10.61 10.17
C PRO A 211 25.37 9.95 9.56
N MET A 212 24.49 10.75 8.96
CA MET A 212 23.24 10.28 8.31
C MET A 212 22.93 11.06 7.03
N ALA A 213 22.05 10.54 6.19
CA ALA A 213 21.59 11.24 5.00
C ALA A 213 20.65 12.41 5.36
N SER A 214 20.63 13.45 4.53
CA SER A 214 19.85 14.68 4.74
C SER A 214 18.33 14.41 4.93
N TYR A 215 17.77 13.42 4.24
CA TYR A 215 16.35 13.09 4.33
C TYR A 215 15.89 12.58 5.71
N LEU A 216 16.83 12.13 6.55
CA LEU A 216 16.57 11.66 7.92
C LEU A 216 16.54 12.77 8.96
N VAL A 217 16.96 13.99 8.59
CA VAL A 217 16.90 15.15 9.49
C VAL A 217 15.46 15.50 9.78
N ALA A 218 15.14 15.62 11.06
CA ALA A 218 13.81 15.97 11.52
C ALA A 218 13.81 16.99 12.63
N PHE A 219 12.85 17.89 12.58
CA PHE A 219 12.45 18.69 13.72
C PHE A 219 10.97 19.03 13.64
N VAL A 220 10.35 19.13 14.83
CA VAL A 220 8.93 19.41 14.98
C VAL A 220 8.75 20.46 16.05
N LEU A 221 7.84 21.42 15.83
CA LEU A 221 7.36 22.36 16.82
C LEU A 221 5.88 22.08 17.11
N ALA A 222 5.55 21.78 18.37
CA ALA A 222 4.18 21.47 18.77
C ALA A 222 3.89 21.88 20.23
N GLU A 223 2.60 22.12 20.53
CA GLU A 223 2.09 22.30 21.90
C GLU A 223 1.63 20.94 22.44
N TYR A 224 2.56 20.00 22.65
CA TYR A 224 2.27 18.61 22.96
C TYR A 224 2.63 18.19 24.37
N GLN A 225 1.98 17.14 24.85
CA GLN A 225 2.35 16.41 26.06
C GLN A 225 3.32 15.29 25.71
N THR A 226 4.26 15.01 26.61
CA THR A 226 5.24 13.94 26.47
C THR A 226 4.97 12.86 27.50
N TYR A 227 4.80 11.62 27.03
CA TYR A 227 4.72 10.43 27.86
C TYR A 227 5.95 9.56 27.66
N ARG A 228 6.43 8.91 28.72
CA ARG A 228 7.64 8.09 28.72
C ARG A 228 7.41 6.82 29.52
N ASN A 229 7.98 5.70 29.07
CA ASN A 229 8.10 4.47 29.87
C ASN A 229 9.46 4.41 30.59
N ASP A 230 10.48 5.03 30.00
CA ASP A 230 11.86 5.07 30.45
C ASP A 230 12.55 6.35 29.97
N ASN A 231 13.85 6.47 30.19
CA ASN A 231 14.62 7.63 29.71
C ASN A 231 14.98 7.52 28.22
N PHE A 232 14.60 6.43 27.56
CA PHE A 232 15.01 6.13 26.19
C PHE A 232 13.88 6.29 25.18
N THR A 233 12.64 5.90 25.53
CA THR A 233 11.48 5.98 24.63
C THR A 233 10.47 7.02 25.10
N ALA A 234 10.01 7.86 24.17
CA ALA A 234 8.94 8.82 24.43
C ALA A 234 7.91 8.85 23.29
N VAL A 235 6.71 9.30 23.65
CA VAL A 235 5.69 9.68 22.67
C VAL A 235 5.23 11.11 22.93
N HIS A 236 5.18 11.92 21.87
CA HIS A 236 4.75 13.32 21.91
C HIS A 236 3.42 13.46 21.19
N VAL A 237 2.38 13.85 21.91
CA VAL A 237 0.99 13.81 21.43
C VAL A 237 0.19 15.03 21.91
N PRO A 238 -0.86 15.44 21.17
CA PRO A 238 -1.74 16.50 21.61
C PRO A 238 -2.51 16.12 22.88
N SER A 239 -3.02 17.12 23.60
CA SER A 239 -3.64 16.96 24.92
C SER A 239 -4.96 16.15 24.94
N ASN A 240 -5.51 15.81 23.79
CA ASN A 240 -6.67 14.91 23.67
C ASN A 240 -6.29 13.41 23.65
N VAL A 241 -5.00 13.09 23.58
CA VAL A 241 -4.50 11.73 23.79
C VAL A 241 -4.21 11.55 25.29
N ASN A 242 -4.88 10.60 25.92
CA ASN A 242 -4.71 10.36 27.34
C ASN A 242 -3.51 9.44 27.63
N GLU A 243 -3.13 9.36 28.90
CA GLU A 243 -2.00 8.57 29.36
C GLU A 243 -2.14 7.08 29.03
N GLN A 244 -3.33 6.51 29.14
CA GLN A 244 -3.57 5.09 28.84
C GLN A 244 -3.30 4.77 27.37
N GLN A 245 -3.74 5.62 26.46
CA GLN A 245 -3.48 5.49 25.02
C GLN A 245 -1.99 5.63 24.70
N ALA A 246 -1.33 6.63 25.30
CA ALA A 246 0.11 6.84 25.12
C ALA A 246 0.94 5.68 25.65
N GLN A 247 0.63 5.16 26.84
CA GLN A 247 1.30 4.01 27.44
C GLN A 247 1.07 2.73 26.62
N TYR A 248 -0.14 2.56 26.07
CA TYR A 248 -0.44 1.45 25.18
C TYR A 248 0.45 1.50 23.91
N PHE A 249 0.59 2.67 23.29
CA PHE A 249 1.46 2.87 22.15
C PHE A 249 2.94 2.56 22.49
N LEU A 250 3.45 3.15 23.59
CA LEU A 250 4.83 2.95 24.05
C LEU A 250 5.16 1.48 24.37
N THR A 251 4.21 0.74 24.93
CA THR A 251 4.38 -0.69 25.21
C THR A 251 4.60 -1.49 23.91
N ASN A 252 3.86 -1.16 22.85
CA ASN A 252 4.06 -1.79 21.54
C ASN A 252 5.42 -1.41 20.94
N VAL A 253 5.83 -0.13 21.02
CA VAL A 253 7.16 0.32 20.57
C VAL A 253 8.27 -0.46 21.25
N ARG A 254 8.24 -0.57 22.57
CA ARG A 254 9.28 -1.25 23.34
C ARG A 254 9.34 -2.74 23.05
N SER A 255 8.19 -3.38 22.94
CA SER A 255 8.10 -4.80 22.57
C SER A 255 8.69 -5.07 21.19
N ALA A 256 8.35 -4.26 20.19
CA ALA A 256 8.87 -4.37 18.84
C ALA A 256 10.39 -4.15 18.80
N LEU A 257 10.89 -3.10 19.44
CA LEU A 257 12.33 -2.79 19.46
C LEU A 257 13.17 -3.95 20.05
N ASN A 258 12.74 -4.51 21.17
CA ASN A 258 13.42 -5.64 21.79
C ASN A 258 13.46 -6.86 20.86
N LEU A 259 12.40 -7.13 20.11
CA LEU A 259 12.34 -8.24 19.15
C LEU A 259 13.24 -7.99 17.94
N PHE A 260 13.37 -6.75 17.47
CA PHE A 260 14.33 -6.40 16.41
C PHE A 260 15.76 -6.62 16.88
N GLU A 261 16.14 -6.08 18.04
CA GLU A 261 17.48 -6.21 18.60
C GLU A 261 17.87 -7.68 18.81
N ASP A 262 16.94 -8.49 19.33
CA ASP A 262 17.16 -9.94 19.50
C ASP A 262 17.30 -10.65 18.15
N PHE A 263 16.38 -10.38 17.21
CA PHE A 263 16.41 -11.07 15.92
C PHE A 263 17.63 -10.71 15.08
N LEU A 264 17.95 -9.41 14.99
CA LEU A 264 19.10 -8.91 14.22
C LEU A 264 20.43 -9.12 14.95
N ASN A 265 20.42 -9.44 16.24
CA ASN A 265 21.59 -9.48 17.12
C ASN A 265 22.41 -8.19 17.05
N HIS A 266 21.75 -7.06 16.90
CA HIS A 266 22.35 -5.74 16.67
C HIS A 266 21.50 -4.67 17.38
N GLN A 267 22.13 -3.93 18.31
CA GLN A 267 21.43 -2.95 19.13
C GLN A 267 21.09 -1.68 18.31
N TYR A 268 20.07 -0.97 18.72
CA TYR A 268 19.76 0.35 18.20
C TYR A 268 20.84 1.36 18.65
N GLN A 269 21.23 2.28 17.75
CA GLN A 269 22.48 3.05 17.90
C GLN A 269 22.31 4.40 18.58
N LEU A 270 21.10 5.00 18.60
CA LEU A 270 20.91 6.34 19.17
C LEU A 270 20.57 6.29 20.66
N PRO A 271 20.84 7.40 21.41
CA PRO A 271 20.55 7.47 22.85
C PRO A 271 19.07 7.62 23.18
N LYS A 272 18.22 7.86 22.19
CA LYS A 272 16.76 7.97 22.35
C LYS A 272 16.02 7.47 21.12
N LEU A 273 14.75 7.14 21.31
CA LEU A 273 13.79 6.80 20.27
C LEU A 273 12.43 7.41 20.62
N ASP A 274 12.08 8.49 19.97
CA ASP A 274 10.81 9.18 20.17
C ASP A 274 9.87 8.96 18.98
N PHE A 275 8.58 8.89 19.28
CA PHE A 275 7.50 9.00 18.30
C PHE A 275 6.73 10.28 18.51
N ILE A 276 6.39 10.97 17.42
CA ILE A 276 5.60 12.19 17.48
C ILE A 276 4.40 12.14 16.54
N SER A 277 3.25 12.53 17.10
CA SER A 277 1.99 12.60 16.36
C SER A 277 1.98 13.78 15.38
N VAL A 278 1.64 13.56 14.13
CA VAL A 278 1.44 14.63 13.15
C VAL A 278 0.04 14.50 12.55
N PRO A 279 -0.77 15.58 12.58
CA PRO A 279 -2.16 15.52 12.13
C PRO A 279 -2.32 15.16 10.65
N ARG A 280 -1.43 15.68 9.79
CA ARG A 280 -1.44 15.45 8.34
C ARG A 280 -0.02 15.22 7.82
N MET A 281 0.18 14.11 7.13
CA MET A 281 1.44 13.69 6.50
C MET A 281 1.15 13.12 5.11
N PHE A 282 2.16 13.04 4.26
CA PHE A 282 2.07 12.35 2.98
C PHE A 282 2.02 10.82 3.15
N PHE A 283 2.85 10.28 4.04
CA PHE A 283 2.92 8.86 4.40
C PHE A 283 2.17 8.57 5.71
N GLY A 284 2.05 7.30 6.08
CA GLY A 284 1.49 6.86 7.36
C GLY A 284 2.44 7.12 8.53
N GLY A 285 3.73 6.94 8.30
CA GLY A 285 4.85 7.21 9.20
C GLY A 285 6.04 7.71 8.42
N MET A 286 7.10 8.08 9.12
CA MET A 286 8.40 8.45 8.56
C MET A 286 9.49 8.13 9.57
N GLU A 287 10.47 7.43 9.12
CA GLU A 287 11.56 6.82 9.87
C GLU A 287 12.66 7.78 10.35
N HIS A 288 12.41 9.07 10.49
CA HIS A 288 13.45 9.99 10.92
C HIS A 288 14.23 9.45 12.12
N TRP A 289 15.55 9.37 12.01
CA TRP A 289 16.39 8.66 12.98
C TRP A 289 16.35 9.32 14.35
N GLY A 290 15.74 8.64 15.32
CA GLY A 290 15.54 9.10 16.70
C GLY A 290 14.27 9.93 16.96
N LEU A 291 13.54 10.38 15.91
CA LEU A 291 12.27 11.07 16.02
C LEU A 291 11.31 10.59 14.92
N ILE A 292 10.69 9.45 15.10
CA ILE A 292 9.72 8.91 14.15
C ILE A 292 8.45 9.76 14.17
N THR A 293 8.05 10.28 12.99
CA THR A 293 6.77 10.99 12.86
C THR A 293 5.70 10.03 12.36
N ALA A 294 4.48 10.10 12.89
CA ALA A 294 3.39 9.23 12.48
C ALA A 294 2.03 9.93 12.56
N LEU A 295 1.07 9.49 11.74
CA LEU A 295 -0.28 10.05 11.71
C LEU A 295 -0.99 9.92 13.05
N ALA A 296 -1.67 10.99 13.47
CA ALA A 296 -2.36 11.11 14.74
C ALA A 296 -3.31 9.96 15.06
N ARG A 297 -3.91 9.33 14.05
CA ARG A 297 -4.84 8.19 14.21
C ARG A 297 -4.23 6.97 14.92
N TYR A 298 -2.91 6.80 14.87
CA TYR A 298 -2.25 5.65 15.51
C TYR A 298 -2.10 5.82 17.01
N PHE A 299 -2.11 7.06 17.53
CA PHE A 299 -1.88 7.38 18.94
C PHE A 299 -3.17 7.39 19.78
N VAL A 300 -4.34 7.41 19.15
CA VAL A 300 -5.63 7.49 19.84
C VAL A 300 -6.26 6.14 20.18
N ASN A 301 -5.54 5.05 19.98
CA ASN A 301 -6.04 3.69 20.22
C ASN A 301 -6.14 3.41 21.72
N ASP A 302 -7.36 3.15 22.20
CA ASP A 302 -7.63 2.71 23.55
C ASP A 302 -7.62 1.16 23.58
N PRO A 303 -6.79 0.52 24.41
CA PRO A 303 -6.70 -0.94 24.47
C PRO A 303 -8.03 -1.65 24.79
N ALA A 304 -8.96 -0.97 25.46
CA ALA A 304 -10.27 -1.52 25.81
C ALA A 304 -11.27 -1.50 24.62
N THR A 305 -11.08 -0.56 23.68
CA THR A 305 -12.08 -0.31 22.62
C THR A 305 -11.52 -0.37 21.21
N VAL A 306 -10.20 -0.43 21.04
CA VAL A 306 -9.54 -0.47 19.74
C VAL A 306 -10.04 -1.66 18.90
N SER A 307 -10.30 -1.41 17.63
CA SER A 307 -10.66 -2.47 16.70
C SER A 307 -9.46 -3.37 16.34
N ALA A 308 -9.71 -4.61 15.95
CA ALA A 308 -8.66 -5.52 15.49
C ALA A 308 -7.84 -4.91 14.35
N SER A 309 -8.49 -4.31 13.35
CA SER A 309 -7.81 -3.68 12.21
C SER A 309 -7.03 -2.42 12.60
N ALA A 310 -7.54 -1.58 13.52
CA ALA A 310 -6.82 -0.40 14.00
C ALA A 310 -5.61 -0.79 14.87
N HIS A 311 -5.77 -1.81 15.72
CA HIS A 311 -4.65 -2.37 16.49
C HIS A 311 -3.57 -2.95 15.57
N GLN A 312 -3.97 -3.72 14.56
CA GLN A 312 -3.05 -4.25 13.56
C GLN A 312 -2.33 -3.13 12.80
N SER A 313 -3.06 -2.10 12.34
CA SER A 313 -2.47 -0.95 11.65
C SER A 313 -1.50 -0.15 12.50
N MET A 314 -1.79 0.04 13.79
CA MET A 314 -0.86 0.68 14.73
C MET A 314 0.41 -0.17 14.92
N THR A 315 0.25 -1.48 15.09
CA THR A 315 1.40 -2.39 15.30
C THR A 315 2.26 -2.45 14.05
N THR A 316 1.67 -2.56 12.85
CA THR A 316 2.44 -2.65 11.61
C THR A 316 3.17 -1.35 11.28
N ILE A 317 2.59 -0.17 11.51
CA ILE A 317 3.33 1.08 11.32
C ILE A 317 4.51 1.20 12.31
N ILE A 318 4.33 0.83 13.57
CA ILE A 318 5.42 0.82 14.56
C ILE A 318 6.55 -0.10 14.09
N THR A 319 6.24 -1.32 13.68
CA THR A 319 7.25 -2.30 13.25
C THR A 319 7.90 -1.94 11.92
N HIS A 320 7.17 -1.28 11.00
CA HIS A 320 7.71 -0.74 9.76
C HIS A 320 8.75 0.36 10.03
N GLU A 321 8.38 1.40 10.77
CA GLU A 321 9.26 2.52 11.07
C GLU A 321 10.47 2.08 11.92
N LEU A 322 10.31 1.08 12.79
CA LEU A 322 11.43 0.52 13.54
C LEU A 322 12.38 -0.30 12.68
N ALA A 323 11.90 -1.02 11.66
CA ALA A 323 12.77 -1.75 10.74
C ALA A 323 13.75 -0.81 10.02
N HIS A 324 13.28 0.38 9.67
CA HIS A 324 14.12 1.40 9.06
C HIS A 324 15.30 1.85 9.91
N MET A 325 15.26 1.70 11.22
CA MET A 325 16.38 2.07 12.09
C MET A 325 17.67 1.37 11.67
N TRP A 326 17.57 0.15 11.13
CA TRP A 326 18.68 -0.62 10.54
C TRP A 326 18.72 -0.52 9.02
N PHE A 327 17.54 -0.67 8.36
CA PHE A 327 17.39 -0.71 6.89
C PHE A 327 16.83 0.61 6.35
N GLY A 328 17.70 1.57 6.08
CA GLY A 328 17.39 2.95 5.69
C GLY A 328 18.25 3.96 6.44
N ASN A 329 18.34 3.84 7.75
CA ASN A 329 19.00 4.80 8.62
C ASN A 329 20.47 4.42 8.89
N GLU A 330 20.72 3.31 9.58
CA GLU A 330 22.07 2.86 9.83
C GLU A 330 22.78 2.45 8.53
N VAL A 331 22.10 1.66 7.70
CA VAL A 331 22.55 1.29 6.35
C VAL A 331 21.62 1.94 5.35
N THR A 332 22.06 3.01 4.73
CA THR A 332 21.24 3.83 3.80
C THR A 332 21.43 3.33 2.35
N PRO A 333 20.37 3.19 1.53
CA PRO A 333 20.53 2.98 0.08
C PRO A 333 21.37 4.10 -0.54
N GLU A 334 22.39 3.75 -1.34
CA GLU A 334 23.29 4.74 -1.98
C GLU A 334 22.57 5.65 -2.97
N SER A 335 21.46 5.20 -3.52
CA SER A 335 20.62 5.92 -4.46
C SER A 335 19.14 5.61 -4.20
N TRP A 336 18.28 6.56 -4.48
CA TRP A 336 16.82 6.33 -4.49
C TRP A 336 16.39 5.23 -5.47
N ASN A 337 17.19 4.94 -6.48
CA ASN A 337 16.96 3.80 -7.38
C ASN A 337 17.07 2.44 -6.68
N TYR A 338 17.63 2.40 -5.48
CA TYR A 338 17.78 1.21 -4.63
C TYR A 338 16.84 1.23 -3.42
N LEU A 339 15.74 1.98 -3.50
CA LEU A 339 14.76 2.17 -2.42
C LEU A 339 14.25 0.85 -1.84
N TRP A 340 14.22 -0.22 -2.65
CA TRP A 340 13.83 -1.55 -2.22
C TRP A 340 14.73 -2.18 -1.12
N LEU A 341 15.99 -1.73 -0.98
CA LEU A 341 16.89 -2.16 0.10
C LEU A 341 16.41 -1.67 1.48
N SER A 342 15.68 -0.57 1.51
CA SER A 342 15.07 0.01 2.71
C SER A 342 13.63 -0.47 2.86
N GLU A 343 12.75 -0.09 1.94
CA GLU A 343 11.30 -0.32 2.02
C GLU A 343 10.92 -1.80 1.92
N GLY A 344 11.64 -2.57 1.11
CA GLY A 344 11.42 -4.02 1.01
C GLY A 344 11.73 -4.76 2.30
N MET A 345 12.79 -4.34 3.01
CA MET A 345 13.11 -4.87 4.33
C MET A 345 12.08 -4.41 5.37
N ALA A 346 11.70 -3.14 5.36
CA ALA A 346 10.69 -2.62 6.28
C ALA A 346 9.35 -3.34 6.09
N SER A 347 8.91 -3.52 4.84
CA SER A 347 7.68 -4.25 4.52
C SER A 347 7.73 -5.75 4.86
N TYR A 348 8.90 -6.38 4.81
CA TYR A 348 9.06 -7.74 5.32
C TYR A 348 8.94 -7.78 6.84
N PHE A 349 9.68 -6.90 7.52
CA PHE A 349 9.75 -6.92 8.98
C PHE A 349 8.50 -6.40 9.66
N GLU A 350 7.71 -5.54 9.02
CA GLU A 350 6.48 -5.02 9.62
C GLU A 350 5.53 -6.13 10.03
N LEU A 351 5.36 -7.17 9.20
CA LEU A 351 4.51 -8.32 9.52
C LEU A 351 5.27 -9.40 10.29
N PHE A 352 6.55 -9.59 10.01
CA PHE A 352 7.38 -10.60 10.68
C PHE A 352 7.56 -10.32 12.19
N ILE A 353 7.78 -9.08 12.57
CA ILE A 353 7.89 -8.70 13.99
C ILE A 353 6.50 -8.61 14.63
N ALA A 354 5.49 -8.10 13.92
CA ALA A 354 4.11 -8.10 14.43
C ALA A 354 3.60 -9.53 14.74
N ASP A 355 3.97 -10.52 13.93
CA ASP A 355 3.66 -11.94 14.19
C ASP A 355 4.29 -12.46 15.49
N ARG A 356 5.51 -12.01 15.82
CA ARG A 356 6.19 -12.35 17.07
C ARG A 356 5.62 -11.62 18.28
N MET A 357 5.16 -10.39 18.10
CA MET A 357 4.48 -9.63 19.15
C MET A 357 3.13 -10.27 19.50
N HIS A 358 2.43 -10.73 18.48
CA HIS A 358 1.05 -11.24 18.56
C HIS A 358 0.89 -12.52 17.73
N SER A 359 1.44 -13.64 18.22
CA SER A 359 1.46 -14.91 17.48
C SER A 359 0.06 -15.43 17.08
N ASN A 360 -0.98 -15.09 17.85
CA ASN A 360 -2.38 -15.42 17.53
C ASN A 360 -2.98 -14.57 16.39
N TRP A 361 -2.29 -13.52 15.92
CA TRP A 361 -2.75 -12.74 14.77
C TRP A 361 -2.38 -13.36 13.43
N ARG A 362 -1.44 -14.32 13.42
CA ARG A 362 -1.01 -15.02 12.21
C ARG A 362 -0.59 -14.06 11.09
N MET A 363 0.21 -13.03 11.44
CA MET A 363 0.58 -11.98 10.50
C MET A 363 1.38 -12.51 9.32
N MET A 364 2.20 -13.57 9.51
CA MET A 364 2.93 -14.19 8.41
C MET A 364 2.04 -15.02 7.47
N ASP A 365 0.88 -15.51 7.93
CA ASP A 365 -0.16 -16.05 7.03
C ASP A 365 -0.88 -14.91 6.29
N GLN A 366 -1.22 -13.82 6.99
CA GLN A 366 -1.81 -12.63 6.39
C GLN A 366 -0.88 -11.93 5.39
N TYR A 367 0.44 -12.17 5.47
CA TYR A 367 1.45 -11.64 4.53
C TYR A 367 1.07 -11.93 3.08
N LEU A 368 0.54 -13.12 2.83
CA LEU A 368 0.08 -13.53 1.52
C LEU A 368 -0.97 -12.57 0.94
N LEU A 369 -1.93 -12.17 1.75
CA LEU A 369 -3.04 -11.32 1.35
C LEU A 369 -2.63 -9.84 1.26
N ILE A 370 -1.88 -9.36 2.26
CA ILE A 370 -1.51 -7.95 2.44
C ILE A 370 -0.47 -7.53 1.40
N HIS A 371 0.57 -8.33 1.19
CA HIS A 371 1.67 -8.00 0.28
C HIS A 371 1.64 -8.80 -1.02
N VAL A 372 1.69 -10.14 -0.97
CA VAL A 372 1.92 -10.95 -2.18
C VAL A 372 0.79 -10.80 -3.20
N HIS A 373 -0.46 -11.09 -2.81
CA HIS A 373 -1.59 -10.99 -3.73
C HIS A 373 -1.86 -9.54 -4.17
N ASN A 374 -1.65 -8.58 -3.26
CA ASN A 374 -1.83 -7.17 -3.58
C ASN A 374 -0.79 -6.66 -4.59
N ALA A 375 0.49 -6.98 -4.38
CA ALA A 375 1.55 -6.64 -5.33
C ALA A 375 1.32 -7.31 -6.69
N MET A 376 0.99 -8.61 -6.72
CA MET A 376 0.76 -9.34 -7.97
C MET A 376 -0.36 -8.74 -8.82
N ARG A 377 -1.43 -8.20 -8.21
CA ARG A 377 -2.52 -7.52 -8.94
C ARG A 377 -2.13 -6.17 -9.53
N GLN A 378 -1.04 -5.58 -9.11
CA GLN A 378 -0.54 -4.30 -9.64
C GLN A 378 0.64 -4.49 -10.59
N ASP A 379 1.43 -5.54 -10.38
CA ASP A 379 2.64 -5.90 -11.14
C ASP A 379 2.37 -6.75 -12.40
N ASP A 380 1.10 -6.97 -12.73
CA ASP A 380 0.61 -7.82 -13.83
C ASP A 380 0.43 -7.09 -15.18
N LYS A 381 0.93 -5.86 -15.29
CA LYS A 381 0.78 -4.98 -16.46
C LYS A 381 2.06 -4.91 -17.29
N MET A 382 1.93 -4.60 -18.60
CA MET A 382 3.10 -4.29 -19.42
C MET A 382 3.91 -3.11 -18.91
N SER A 383 3.26 -2.12 -18.29
CA SER A 383 3.88 -0.93 -17.70
C SER A 383 4.53 -1.17 -16.33
N ALA A 384 4.50 -2.40 -15.81
CA ALA A 384 5.19 -2.73 -14.57
C ALA A 384 6.69 -2.44 -14.69
N ARG A 385 7.30 -1.91 -13.63
CA ARG A 385 8.70 -1.54 -13.57
C ARG A 385 9.51 -2.50 -12.69
N PRO A 386 10.84 -2.60 -12.88
CA PRO A 386 11.70 -3.36 -11.99
C PRO A 386 11.78 -2.74 -10.59
N MET A 387 12.29 -3.50 -9.62
CA MET A 387 12.55 -3.02 -8.26
C MET A 387 13.69 -2.00 -8.26
N THR A 388 14.78 -2.28 -8.96
CA THR A 388 15.86 -1.32 -9.18
C THR A 388 15.39 -0.26 -10.17
N GLY A 389 15.31 1.00 -9.70
CA GLY A 389 14.84 2.12 -10.50
C GLY A 389 15.88 2.63 -11.49
N SER A 390 15.44 3.53 -12.37
CA SER A 390 16.29 4.27 -13.32
C SER A 390 15.91 5.76 -13.37
N PHE A 391 15.54 6.32 -12.23
CA PHE A 391 15.13 7.72 -12.10
C PHE A 391 16.34 8.61 -11.78
N TYR A 392 16.32 9.84 -12.24
CA TYR A 392 17.38 10.83 -11.97
C TYR A 392 16.84 12.23 -11.68
N LYS A 393 15.60 12.55 -12.10
CA LYS A 393 14.98 13.85 -11.81
C LYS A 393 14.41 13.86 -10.38
N PRO A 394 14.63 14.94 -9.60
CA PRO A 394 14.20 15.01 -8.20
C PRO A 394 12.71 14.74 -8.00
N LEU A 395 11.84 15.26 -8.86
CA LEU A 395 10.39 15.05 -8.75
C LEU A 395 9.94 13.61 -9.09
N ASP A 396 10.70 12.92 -9.95
CA ASP A 396 10.35 11.55 -10.36
C ASP A 396 10.59 10.55 -9.22
N PHE A 397 11.46 10.86 -8.26
CA PHE A 397 11.69 10.01 -7.09
C PHE A 397 10.41 9.79 -6.27
N ASN A 398 9.51 10.77 -6.21
CA ASN A 398 8.23 10.60 -5.51
C ASN A 398 7.32 9.55 -6.16
N ALA A 399 7.42 9.37 -7.48
CA ALA A 399 6.64 8.36 -8.20
C ALA A 399 7.09 6.91 -7.90
N GLN A 400 8.25 6.73 -7.25
CA GLN A 400 8.73 5.42 -6.85
C GLN A 400 8.03 4.86 -5.62
N PHE A 401 7.40 5.70 -4.78
CA PHE A 401 6.70 5.27 -3.56
C PHE A 401 5.34 4.64 -3.89
N ASP A 402 5.38 3.54 -4.64
CA ASP A 402 4.23 2.72 -5.02
C ASP A 402 4.37 1.29 -4.47
N TYR A 403 3.60 0.34 -4.97
CA TYR A 403 3.65 -1.06 -4.52
C TYR A 403 5.01 -1.75 -4.75
N VAL A 404 5.87 -1.23 -5.63
CA VAL A 404 7.11 -1.93 -6.03
C VAL A 404 8.15 -1.96 -4.90
N PRO A 405 8.59 -0.83 -4.30
CA PRO A 405 9.56 -0.87 -3.21
C PRO A 405 9.00 -1.50 -1.94
N TYR A 406 7.68 -1.45 -1.71
CA TYR A 406 7.00 -1.99 -0.53
C TYR A 406 6.57 -3.45 -0.73
N ALA A 407 5.39 -3.68 -1.27
CA ALA A 407 4.73 -4.97 -1.30
C ALA A 407 5.42 -6.01 -2.20
N LYS A 408 5.89 -5.61 -3.40
CA LYS A 408 6.67 -6.51 -4.27
C LYS A 408 8.02 -6.83 -3.63
N SER A 409 8.75 -5.80 -3.21
CA SER A 409 10.10 -5.98 -2.65
C SER A 409 10.07 -6.76 -1.35
N GLY A 410 9.14 -6.49 -0.45
CA GLY A 410 8.92 -7.30 0.75
C GLY A 410 8.59 -8.77 0.43
N SER A 411 7.77 -9.01 -0.62
CA SER A 411 7.45 -10.37 -1.07
C SER A 411 8.68 -11.10 -1.62
N VAL A 412 9.56 -10.40 -2.33
CA VAL A 412 10.85 -10.94 -2.80
C VAL A 412 11.78 -11.21 -1.61
N MET A 413 11.81 -10.34 -0.58
CA MET A 413 12.57 -10.61 0.66
C MET A 413 12.05 -11.86 1.39
N ARG A 414 10.72 -12.04 1.48
CA ARG A 414 10.12 -13.26 2.01
C ARG A 414 10.54 -14.49 1.18
N MET A 415 10.55 -14.39 -0.14
CA MET A 415 11.01 -15.47 -1.02
C MET A 415 12.50 -15.79 -0.75
N ILE A 416 13.37 -14.80 -0.64
CA ILE A 416 14.81 -14.99 -0.33
C ILE A 416 14.96 -15.69 1.01
N GLN A 417 14.21 -15.27 2.04
CA GLN A 417 14.24 -15.95 3.35
C GLN A 417 13.86 -17.44 3.24
N HIS A 418 12.87 -17.77 2.42
CA HIS A 418 12.48 -19.16 2.19
C HIS A 418 13.45 -19.93 1.28
N MET A 419 14.22 -19.24 0.43
CA MET A 419 15.27 -19.88 -0.39
C MET A 419 16.44 -20.37 0.46
N ILE A 420 16.85 -19.61 1.47
CA ILE A 420 18.04 -19.91 2.28
C ILE A 420 17.73 -20.41 3.70
N GLY A 421 16.46 -20.29 4.12
CA GLY A 421 16.02 -20.61 5.48
C GLY A 421 16.27 -19.50 6.48
N ILE A 422 15.47 -19.49 7.57
CA ILE A 422 15.42 -18.37 8.53
C ILE A 422 16.75 -18.15 9.28
N GLN A 423 17.52 -19.22 9.56
CA GLN A 423 18.77 -19.09 10.30
C GLN A 423 19.86 -18.43 9.45
N HIS A 424 20.01 -18.85 8.20
CA HIS A 424 20.93 -18.24 7.26
C HIS A 424 20.52 -16.81 6.91
N PHE A 425 19.22 -16.55 6.82
CA PHE A 425 18.72 -15.20 6.60
C PHE A 425 19.04 -14.26 7.76
N ARG A 426 18.88 -14.71 9.01
CA ARG A 426 19.28 -13.98 10.22
C ARG A 426 20.77 -13.65 10.23
N GLU A 427 21.61 -14.63 9.92
CA GLU A 427 23.07 -14.46 9.84
C GLU A 427 23.48 -13.51 8.72
N PHE A 428 22.83 -13.62 7.55
CA PHE A 428 23.05 -12.70 6.44
C PHE A 428 22.76 -11.26 6.84
N LEU A 429 21.63 -10.99 7.49
CA LEU A 429 21.24 -9.64 7.92
C LEU A 429 22.24 -9.06 8.92
N TYR A 430 22.66 -9.83 9.91
CA TYR A 430 23.69 -9.40 10.85
C TYR A 430 24.99 -9.01 10.12
N ASN A 431 25.46 -9.83 9.20
CA ASN A 431 26.67 -9.56 8.43
C ASN A 431 26.53 -8.36 7.51
N TYR A 432 25.36 -8.17 6.89
CA TYR A 432 25.09 -7.03 6.03
C TYR A 432 25.08 -5.72 6.81
N ILE A 433 24.35 -5.64 7.93
CA ILE A 433 24.30 -4.47 8.80
C ILE A 433 25.69 -4.15 9.35
N SER A 434 26.37 -5.14 9.94
CA SER A 434 27.70 -4.95 10.55
C SER A 434 28.75 -4.48 9.56
N ALA A 435 28.70 -4.97 8.31
CA ALA A 435 29.67 -4.58 7.27
C ALA A 435 29.42 -3.19 6.71
N ARG A 436 28.20 -2.65 6.84
CA ARG A 436 27.77 -1.37 6.26
C ARG A 436 27.28 -0.36 7.28
N SER A 437 27.46 -0.63 8.56
CA SER A 437 27.04 0.26 9.66
C SER A 437 27.54 1.68 9.43
N PHE A 438 26.63 2.66 9.51
CA PHE A 438 26.84 4.09 9.22
C PHE A 438 27.35 4.40 7.81
N GLN A 439 27.11 3.52 6.83
CA GLN A 439 27.51 3.69 5.44
C GLN A 439 26.32 3.53 4.49
N SER A 440 26.51 3.99 3.24
CA SER A 440 25.57 3.72 2.16
C SER A 440 25.82 2.34 1.56
N ALA A 441 24.75 1.71 1.04
CA ALA A 441 24.79 0.38 0.43
C ALA A 441 24.20 0.36 -0.98
N THR A 442 24.80 -0.43 -1.85
CA THR A 442 24.29 -0.77 -3.18
C THR A 442 23.71 -2.20 -3.17
N PRO A 443 22.94 -2.59 -4.20
CA PRO A 443 22.54 -3.98 -4.41
C PRO A 443 23.73 -4.97 -4.39
N ASN A 444 24.89 -4.57 -4.86
CA ASN A 444 26.09 -5.45 -4.85
C ASN A 444 26.53 -5.79 -3.41
N HIS A 445 26.53 -4.83 -2.50
CA HIS A 445 26.85 -5.12 -1.09
C HIS A 445 25.88 -6.12 -0.45
N PHE A 446 24.59 -6.06 -0.83
CA PHE A 446 23.58 -7.03 -0.42
C PHE A 446 23.88 -8.42 -1.02
N HIS A 447 24.17 -8.47 -2.33
CA HIS A 447 24.44 -9.72 -3.03
C HIS A 447 25.71 -10.42 -2.52
N GLU A 448 26.78 -9.67 -2.25
CA GLU A 448 28.04 -10.21 -1.71
C GLU A 448 27.83 -10.91 -0.36
N ARG A 449 27.12 -10.24 0.56
CA ARG A 449 26.90 -10.81 1.89
C ARG A 449 26.03 -12.07 1.89
N ILE A 450 24.99 -12.11 1.05
CA ILE A 450 24.16 -13.32 0.95
C ILE A 450 24.91 -14.46 0.25
N GLN A 451 25.75 -14.16 -0.76
CA GLN A 451 26.58 -15.17 -1.43
C GLN A 451 27.55 -15.81 -0.44
N GLU A 452 28.19 -15.03 0.43
CA GLU A 452 29.10 -15.55 1.47
C GLU A 452 28.43 -16.57 2.43
N ILE A 453 27.14 -16.31 2.75
CA ILE A 453 26.36 -17.25 3.55
C ILE A 453 26.12 -18.55 2.79
N VAL A 454 25.69 -18.44 1.54
CA VAL A 454 25.37 -19.59 0.69
C VAL A 454 26.61 -20.45 0.46
N ASP A 455 27.77 -19.83 0.16
CA ASP A 455 29.03 -20.54 -0.07
C ASP A 455 29.53 -21.30 1.18
N ARG A 456 29.32 -20.71 2.36
CA ARG A 456 29.69 -21.31 3.62
C ARG A 456 28.75 -22.42 4.08
N ALA A 457 27.44 -22.25 3.84
CA ALA A 457 26.43 -23.21 4.26
C ALA A 457 26.58 -24.54 3.52
N GLY A 458 26.83 -24.50 2.21
CA GLY A 458 27.08 -25.68 1.37
C GLY A 458 25.88 -26.60 1.15
N ASP A 459 24.79 -26.39 1.86
CA ASP A 459 23.55 -27.18 1.81
C ASP A 459 22.35 -26.45 1.14
N ILE A 460 22.54 -25.20 0.74
CA ILE A 460 21.54 -24.42 0.02
C ILE A 460 21.60 -24.81 -1.46
N PRO A 461 20.53 -25.42 -2.03
CA PRO A 461 20.58 -25.89 -3.40
C PRO A 461 20.45 -24.72 -4.38
N LEU A 462 21.51 -24.41 -5.13
CA LEU A 462 21.49 -23.48 -6.25
C LEU A 462 21.54 -24.23 -7.59
N PRO A 463 21.08 -23.59 -8.70
CA PRO A 463 21.35 -24.13 -10.03
C PRO A 463 22.88 -24.23 -10.27
N PRO A 464 23.36 -25.21 -11.01
CA PRO A 464 24.79 -25.35 -11.34
C PRO A 464 25.34 -24.06 -11.97
N ASP A 465 26.52 -23.63 -11.50
CA ASP A 465 27.25 -22.46 -12.01
C ASP A 465 26.49 -21.12 -11.93
N VAL A 466 25.45 -21.03 -11.08
CA VAL A 466 24.64 -19.82 -10.90
C VAL A 466 24.86 -19.26 -9.48
N SER A 467 25.26 -17.99 -9.41
CA SER A 467 25.41 -17.29 -8.13
C SER A 467 24.08 -16.82 -7.56
N MET A 468 24.00 -16.65 -6.24
CA MET A 468 22.85 -16.03 -5.58
C MET A 468 22.59 -14.61 -6.08
N ALA A 469 23.66 -13.87 -6.41
CA ALA A 469 23.55 -12.54 -7.03
C ALA A 469 22.80 -12.58 -8.37
N THR A 470 23.08 -13.55 -9.22
CA THR A 470 22.38 -13.74 -10.50
C THR A 470 20.89 -14.04 -10.29
N ILE A 471 20.58 -14.89 -9.31
CA ILE A 471 19.19 -15.21 -8.96
C ILE A 471 18.47 -13.94 -8.49
N ILE A 472 19.02 -13.20 -7.53
CA ILE A 472 18.37 -12.01 -6.96
C ILE A 472 18.19 -10.93 -8.03
N ARG A 473 19.22 -10.68 -8.87
CA ARG A 473 19.11 -9.72 -9.99
C ARG A 473 17.99 -10.07 -10.96
N SER A 474 17.71 -11.33 -11.20
CA SER A 474 16.58 -11.70 -12.04
C SER A 474 15.24 -11.21 -11.48
N TRP A 475 15.12 -11.01 -10.17
CA TRP A 475 13.91 -10.49 -9.50
C TRP A 475 13.94 -8.96 -9.34
N THR A 476 15.11 -8.37 -9.09
CA THR A 476 15.24 -6.92 -8.83
C THR A 476 15.29 -6.08 -10.12
N ASP A 477 15.84 -6.65 -11.21
CA ASP A 477 16.13 -5.89 -12.43
C ASP A 477 15.13 -6.17 -13.57
N ASN A 478 14.20 -7.14 -13.37
CA ASN A 478 13.13 -7.44 -14.32
C ASN A 478 11.76 -6.96 -13.81
N PRO A 479 10.93 -6.36 -14.72
CA PRO A 479 9.58 -5.94 -14.35
C PRO A 479 8.59 -7.11 -14.32
N GLY A 480 7.55 -7.01 -13.50
CA GLY A 480 6.52 -8.04 -13.38
C GLY A 480 7.00 -9.30 -12.66
N TYR A 481 6.35 -10.41 -12.94
CA TYR A 481 6.63 -11.72 -12.36
C TYR A 481 6.19 -12.85 -13.30
N PRO A 482 6.72 -14.10 -13.10
CA PRO A 482 6.39 -15.21 -13.96
C PRO A 482 5.10 -15.93 -13.56
N VAL A 483 4.49 -16.61 -14.54
CA VAL A 483 3.59 -17.74 -14.32
C VAL A 483 4.30 -19.03 -14.70
N VAL A 484 4.27 -20.00 -13.78
CA VAL A 484 4.76 -21.36 -14.00
C VAL A 484 3.64 -22.19 -14.60
N LEU A 485 3.90 -22.81 -15.76
CA LEU A 485 2.99 -23.70 -16.45
C LEU A 485 3.31 -25.14 -16.05
N VAL A 486 2.32 -25.85 -15.53
CA VAL A 486 2.43 -27.25 -15.12
C VAL A 486 1.83 -28.12 -16.22
N THR A 487 2.64 -28.97 -16.84
CA THR A 487 2.20 -29.91 -17.89
C THR A 487 2.46 -31.34 -17.42
N ARG A 488 1.42 -32.21 -17.47
CA ARG A 488 1.58 -33.62 -17.17
C ARG A 488 2.38 -34.32 -18.26
N THR A 489 3.29 -35.17 -17.85
CA THR A 489 4.05 -36.06 -18.69
C THR A 489 3.67 -37.52 -18.42
N THR A 490 4.22 -38.47 -19.19
CA THR A 490 3.94 -39.91 -18.97
C THR A 490 4.46 -40.42 -17.61
N ASN A 491 5.44 -39.74 -16.97
CA ASN A 491 6.08 -40.17 -15.74
C ASN A 491 6.09 -39.12 -14.61
N GLY A 492 5.53 -37.93 -14.84
CA GLY A 492 5.58 -36.85 -13.86
C GLY A 492 4.99 -35.58 -14.41
N ILE A 493 5.72 -34.46 -14.22
CA ILE A 493 5.37 -33.12 -14.68
C ILE A 493 6.54 -32.41 -15.33
N SER A 494 6.25 -31.55 -16.32
CA SER A 494 7.17 -30.54 -16.85
C SER A 494 6.70 -29.17 -16.39
N LEU A 495 7.65 -28.34 -15.94
CA LEU A 495 7.43 -26.96 -15.51
C LEU A 495 8.17 -26.01 -16.44
N SER A 496 7.45 -25.06 -17.01
CA SER A 496 8.01 -23.97 -17.82
C SER A 496 7.52 -22.62 -17.32
N GLN A 497 8.13 -21.52 -17.78
CA GLN A 497 7.78 -20.18 -17.34
C GLN A 497 7.52 -19.23 -18.50
N LYS A 498 6.64 -18.26 -18.26
CA LYS A 498 6.49 -17.04 -19.08
C LYS A 498 6.13 -15.88 -18.15
N ARG A 499 6.35 -14.64 -18.60
CA ARG A 499 5.88 -13.47 -17.82
C ARG A 499 4.35 -13.49 -17.75
N PHE A 500 3.78 -13.28 -16.57
CA PHE A 500 2.35 -13.11 -16.38
C PHE A 500 1.91 -11.71 -16.80
N LEU A 501 0.84 -11.63 -17.60
CA LEU A 501 0.15 -10.41 -17.95
C LEU A 501 -1.35 -10.63 -17.79
N VAL A 502 -2.05 -9.69 -17.17
CA VAL A 502 -3.50 -9.73 -16.98
C VAL A 502 -4.25 -9.31 -18.26
N ASP A 503 -3.58 -8.66 -19.18
CA ASP A 503 -4.15 -8.22 -20.46
C ASP A 503 -4.48 -9.42 -21.35
N TRP A 504 -5.75 -9.77 -21.42
CA TRP A 504 -6.26 -10.92 -22.17
C TRP A 504 -6.18 -10.73 -23.70
N GLU A 505 -6.08 -9.50 -24.20
CA GLU A 505 -5.87 -9.19 -25.62
C GLU A 505 -4.41 -9.37 -26.04
N HIS A 506 -3.50 -9.39 -25.07
CA HIS A 506 -2.08 -9.57 -25.35
C HIS A 506 -1.75 -11.04 -25.61
N THR A 507 -1.73 -11.42 -26.89
CA THR A 507 -1.50 -12.82 -27.33
C THR A 507 -0.02 -13.19 -27.48
N THR A 508 0.88 -12.20 -27.53
CA THR A 508 2.32 -12.45 -27.66
C THR A 508 2.89 -12.93 -26.33
N VAL A 509 3.60 -14.06 -26.37
CA VAL A 509 4.31 -14.58 -25.20
C VAL A 509 5.49 -13.65 -24.89
N VAL A 510 5.47 -13.03 -23.72
CA VAL A 510 6.62 -12.26 -23.23
C VAL A 510 7.57 -13.24 -22.52
N PRO A 511 8.84 -13.35 -22.98
CA PRO A 511 9.82 -14.21 -22.30
C PRO A 511 9.96 -13.86 -20.83
N SER A 512 10.29 -14.85 -20.02
CA SER A 512 10.55 -14.72 -18.60
C SER A 512 12.01 -15.08 -18.34
N GLU A 513 12.71 -14.23 -17.62
CA GLU A 513 14.14 -14.39 -17.32
C GLU A 513 14.39 -14.61 -15.82
N PHE A 514 13.39 -15.10 -15.10
CA PHE A 514 13.50 -15.33 -13.66
C PHE A 514 14.12 -16.72 -13.35
N TYR A 515 14.99 -16.76 -12.36
CA TYR A 515 15.40 -18.01 -11.71
C TYR A 515 14.34 -18.32 -10.65
N ILE A 516 13.49 -19.34 -10.90
CA ILE A 516 12.35 -19.62 -10.05
C ILE A 516 12.67 -20.77 -9.08
N PRO A 517 12.59 -20.52 -7.74
CA PRO A 517 12.72 -21.59 -6.76
C PRO A 517 11.47 -22.47 -6.79
N VAL A 518 11.66 -23.77 -6.97
CA VAL A 518 10.57 -24.75 -7.07
C VAL A 518 10.54 -25.66 -5.86
N ASN A 519 9.36 -25.77 -5.27
CA ASN A 519 9.01 -26.82 -4.31
C ASN A 519 7.61 -27.34 -4.63
N THR A 520 7.38 -28.63 -4.43
CA THR A 520 6.12 -29.29 -4.78
C THR A 520 5.55 -30.10 -3.62
N LYS A 521 4.24 -30.24 -3.60
CA LYS A 521 3.51 -31.15 -2.72
C LYS A 521 2.62 -32.05 -3.56
N THR A 522 2.59 -33.33 -3.25
CA THR A 522 1.76 -34.33 -3.92
C THR A 522 1.00 -35.16 -2.90
N THR A 523 0.06 -35.99 -3.34
CA THR A 523 -0.62 -36.96 -2.47
C THR A 523 0.40 -37.87 -1.74
N SER A 524 1.42 -38.34 -2.45
CA SER A 524 2.44 -39.25 -1.91
C SER A 524 3.39 -38.58 -0.90
N ASN A 525 3.59 -37.25 -0.96
CA ASN A 525 4.49 -36.50 -0.08
C ASN A 525 3.77 -35.41 0.74
N HIS A 526 2.47 -35.57 0.99
CA HIS A 526 1.62 -34.57 1.69
C HIS A 526 2.14 -34.20 3.10
N HIS A 527 2.93 -35.05 3.73
CA HIS A 527 3.54 -34.81 5.06
C HIS A 527 4.71 -33.80 5.03
N VAL A 528 5.24 -33.47 3.86
CA VAL A 528 6.38 -32.52 3.76
C VAL A 528 5.88 -31.10 3.95
N THR A 529 6.42 -30.40 4.95
CA THR A 529 6.05 -29.02 5.33
C THR A 529 7.14 -27.98 5.00
N GLY A 530 8.38 -28.41 4.81
CA GLY A 530 9.52 -27.52 4.48
C GLY A 530 9.29 -26.76 3.18
N THR A 531 9.80 -25.53 3.11
CA THR A 531 9.59 -24.60 1.99
C THR A 531 10.86 -24.29 1.20
N LEU A 532 12.01 -24.82 1.61
CA LEU A 532 13.26 -24.69 0.84
C LEU A 532 13.06 -25.18 -0.61
N PRO A 533 13.76 -24.59 -1.58
CA PRO A 533 13.74 -25.05 -2.96
C PRO A 533 14.18 -26.51 -3.07
N MET A 534 13.44 -27.28 -3.85
CA MET A 534 13.82 -28.65 -4.23
C MET A 534 14.56 -28.65 -5.56
N SER A 535 14.28 -27.69 -6.41
CA SER A 535 14.84 -27.50 -7.75
C SER A 535 14.60 -26.08 -8.24
N TRP A 536 15.03 -25.78 -9.47
CA TRP A 536 14.94 -24.45 -10.07
C TRP A 536 14.46 -24.51 -11.52
N ILE A 537 13.59 -23.57 -11.92
CA ILE A 537 13.39 -23.29 -13.33
C ILE A 537 14.39 -22.20 -13.72
N VAL A 538 15.30 -22.55 -14.64
CA VAL A 538 16.31 -21.63 -15.17
C VAL A 538 15.73 -20.92 -16.40
N PRO A 539 16.04 -19.62 -16.64
CA PRO A 539 15.58 -18.92 -17.84
C PRO A 539 15.82 -19.72 -19.14
N GLY A 540 14.78 -19.78 -19.98
CA GLY A 540 14.84 -20.48 -21.28
C GLY A 540 14.84 -22.01 -21.19
N SER A 541 14.65 -22.62 -20.02
CA SER A 541 14.61 -24.06 -19.85
C SER A 541 13.30 -24.55 -19.25
N GLU A 542 13.04 -25.86 -19.40
CA GLU A 542 11.98 -26.59 -18.70
C GLU A 542 12.59 -27.44 -17.59
N LEU A 543 11.88 -27.54 -16.47
CA LEU A 543 12.22 -28.43 -15.36
C LEU A 543 11.34 -29.67 -15.40
N GLN A 544 11.94 -30.85 -15.51
CA GLN A 544 11.24 -32.13 -15.41
C GLN A 544 11.27 -32.63 -13.97
N ILE A 545 10.13 -33.05 -13.44
CA ILE A 545 10.01 -33.73 -12.14
C ILE A 545 9.32 -35.07 -12.38
N ASP A 546 10.11 -36.15 -12.27
CA ASP A 546 9.67 -37.52 -12.51
C ASP A 546 9.03 -38.17 -11.29
N HIS A 547 8.44 -39.35 -11.48
CA HIS A 547 7.87 -40.20 -10.42
C HIS A 547 6.65 -39.60 -9.72
N ILE A 548 5.83 -38.80 -10.43
CA ILE A 548 4.55 -38.30 -9.94
C ILE A 548 3.43 -39.02 -10.70
N PRO A 549 2.72 -39.98 -10.05
CA PRO A 549 1.63 -40.68 -10.67
C PRO A 549 0.48 -39.74 -11.12
N LEU A 550 -0.25 -40.13 -12.16
CA LEU A 550 -1.45 -39.40 -12.61
C LEU A 550 -2.55 -39.37 -11.53
N THR A 551 -2.52 -40.29 -10.59
CA THR A 551 -3.43 -40.36 -9.44
C THR A 551 -3.09 -39.38 -8.31
N ASP A 552 -1.91 -38.75 -8.39
CA ASP A 552 -1.49 -37.77 -7.39
C ASP A 552 -1.89 -36.35 -7.80
N TYR A 553 -2.47 -35.60 -6.87
CA TYR A 553 -2.53 -34.16 -7.05
C TYR A 553 -1.12 -33.56 -6.93
N VAL A 554 -0.90 -32.43 -7.57
CA VAL A 554 0.36 -31.66 -7.49
C VAL A 554 0.06 -30.22 -7.13
N ILE A 555 0.67 -29.73 -6.06
CA ILE A 555 0.68 -28.31 -5.71
C ILE A 555 2.12 -27.82 -5.88
N VAL A 556 2.32 -26.83 -6.73
CA VAL A 556 3.59 -26.13 -6.93
C VAL A 556 3.58 -24.83 -6.12
N ASN A 557 4.75 -24.41 -5.60
CA ASN A 557 4.91 -23.23 -4.75
C ASN A 557 4.28 -23.42 -3.36
N ARG A 558 4.82 -24.35 -2.57
CA ARG A 558 4.33 -24.63 -1.19
C ARG A 558 4.23 -23.35 -0.38
N GLN A 559 3.05 -23.14 0.25
CA GLN A 559 2.73 -21.96 1.05
C GLN A 559 2.89 -20.64 0.28
N GLN A 560 2.91 -20.70 -1.05
CA GLN A 560 3.15 -19.57 -1.95
C GLN A 560 4.34 -18.70 -1.49
N THR A 561 5.47 -19.36 -1.23
CA THR A 561 6.69 -18.68 -0.76
C THR A 561 7.44 -17.97 -1.89
N GLY A 562 7.28 -18.44 -3.14
CA GLY A 562 7.80 -17.77 -4.33
C GLY A 562 6.84 -16.71 -4.87
N TYR A 563 7.37 -15.61 -5.39
CA TYR A 563 6.61 -14.51 -5.98
C TYR A 563 6.24 -14.81 -7.45
N TYR A 564 5.42 -15.85 -7.65
CA TYR A 564 4.96 -16.29 -8.96
C TYR A 564 3.61 -17.00 -8.88
N ARG A 565 2.86 -16.98 -10.01
CA ARG A 565 1.61 -17.75 -10.18
C ARG A 565 1.89 -19.13 -10.74
N VAL A 566 0.92 -20.03 -10.52
CA VAL A 566 0.98 -21.39 -11.07
C VAL A 566 -0.27 -21.66 -11.89
N ASN A 567 -0.09 -22.07 -13.15
CA ASN A 567 -1.19 -22.48 -14.03
C ASN A 567 -1.09 -23.98 -14.32
N TYR A 568 -2.14 -24.68 -14.00
CA TYR A 568 -2.28 -26.12 -14.26
C TYR A 568 -3.05 -26.40 -15.54
N GLY A 569 -2.88 -27.60 -16.10
CA GLY A 569 -3.75 -28.10 -17.16
C GLY A 569 -5.21 -28.29 -16.68
N GLU A 570 -6.15 -28.35 -17.62
CA GLU A 570 -7.60 -28.48 -17.33
C GLU A 570 -7.91 -29.70 -16.44
N TYR A 571 -7.21 -30.81 -16.68
CA TYR A 571 -7.32 -32.03 -15.87
C TYR A 571 -6.89 -31.76 -14.41
N ASP A 572 -5.75 -31.14 -14.20
CA ASP A 572 -5.22 -30.89 -12.85
C ASP A 572 -6.06 -29.87 -12.08
N TRP A 573 -6.54 -28.80 -12.74
CA TRP A 573 -7.46 -27.86 -12.10
C TRP A 573 -8.72 -28.56 -11.58
N LYS A 574 -9.31 -29.45 -12.42
CA LYS A 574 -10.47 -30.22 -12.02
C LYS A 574 -10.15 -31.19 -10.88
N PHE A 575 -9.04 -31.90 -10.98
CA PHE A 575 -8.61 -32.86 -9.97
C PHE A 575 -8.32 -32.18 -8.62
N ILE A 576 -7.66 -31.04 -8.63
CA ILE A 576 -7.43 -30.24 -7.42
C ILE A 576 -8.76 -29.80 -6.80
N ALA A 577 -9.74 -29.38 -7.61
CA ALA A 577 -11.07 -29.02 -7.12
C ALA A 577 -11.79 -30.22 -6.45
N GLU A 578 -11.68 -31.41 -7.02
CA GLU A 578 -12.23 -32.66 -6.44
C GLU A 578 -11.53 -33.02 -5.12
N VAL A 579 -10.22 -32.84 -5.03
CA VAL A 579 -9.42 -33.05 -3.79
C VAL A 579 -9.85 -32.07 -2.69
N LEU A 580 -10.04 -30.81 -3.03
CA LEU A 580 -10.49 -29.77 -2.07
C LEU A 580 -11.91 -30.01 -1.56
N ALA A 581 -12.77 -30.64 -2.36
CA ALA A 581 -14.17 -30.93 -2.00
C ALA A 581 -14.34 -32.04 -0.92
N VAL A 582 -13.27 -32.76 -0.60
CA VAL A 582 -13.26 -33.84 0.39
C VAL A 582 -12.54 -33.40 1.64
N GLN A 583 -13.24 -33.35 2.78
CA GLN A 583 -12.72 -32.84 4.06
C GLN A 583 -11.35 -33.43 4.46
N LYS A 584 -11.18 -34.75 4.31
CA LYS A 584 -9.91 -35.39 4.66
C LYS A 584 -8.72 -34.88 3.85
N THR A 585 -8.89 -34.71 2.54
CA THR A 585 -7.82 -34.24 1.66
C THR A 585 -7.69 -32.72 1.65
N LEU A 586 -8.75 -31.98 2.01
CA LEU A 586 -8.70 -30.54 2.25
C LEU A 586 -7.66 -30.19 3.33
N GLU A 587 -7.64 -30.93 4.43
CA GLU A 587 -6.70 -30.72 5.54
C GLU A 587 -5.23 -31.00 5.15
N GLU A 588 -5.01 -31.80 4.12
CA GLU A 588 -3.66 -32.05 3.58
C GLU A 588 -3.11 -30.86 2.79
N ILE A 589 -3.95 -29.98 2.25
CA ILE A 589 -3.53 -28.79 1.50
C ILE A 589 -3.44 -27.59 2.45
N HIS A 590 -2.24 -27.04 2.59
CA HIS A 590 -1.99 -25.90 3.48
C HIS A 590 -2.90 -24.71 3.15
N ILE A 591 -3.38 -24.00 4.17
CA ILE A 591 -4.28 -22.83 4.02
C ILE A 591 -3.76 -21.79 3.03
N LEU A 592 -2.46 -21.50 3.05
CA LEU A 592 -1.85 -20.55 2.12
C LEU A 592 -1.90 -21.06 0.67
N ASN A 593 -1.79 -22.37 0.45
CA ASN A 593 -1.96 -22.92 -0.89
C ASN A 593 -3.43 -22.93 -1.32
N ARG A 594 -4.38 -23.12 -0.39
CA ARG A 594 -5.81 -22.95 -0.70
C ARG A 594 -6.12 -21.53 -1.17
N ALA A 595 -5.55 -20.51 -0.47
CA ALA A 595 -5.66 -19.12 -0.87
C ALA A 595 -4.96 -18.83 -2.22
N GLN A 596 -3.76 -19.42 -2.46
CA GLN A 596 -3.04 -19.34 -3.74
C GLN A 596 -3.90 -19.89 -4.89
N LEU A 597 -4.48 -21.08 -4.74
CA LEU A 597 -5.28 -21.72 -5.79
C LEU A 597 -6.49 -20.86 -6.18
N ILE A 598 -7.12 -20.21 -5.21
CA ILE A 598 -8.23 -19.26 -5.42
C ILE A 598 -7.73 -18.05 -6.21
N ASP A 599 -6.65 -17.39 -5.75
CA ASP A 599 -6.13 -16.16 -6.37
C ASP A 599 -5.54 -16.45 -7.76
N ASP A 600 -4.79 -17.55 -7.92
CA ASP A 600 -4.22 -17.92 -9.20
C ASP A 600 -5.30 -18.27 -10.23
N SER A 601 -6.28 -19.13 -9.89
CA SER A 601 -7.36 -19.50 -10.81
C SER A 601 -8.20 -18.29 -11.26
N ALA A 602 -8.48 -17.35 -10.35
CA ALA A 602 -9.24 -16.13 -10.65
C ALA A 602 -8.48 -15.21 -11.63
N ASN A 603 -7.20 -14.91 -11.32
CA ASN A 603 -6.43 -13.97 -12.13
C ASN A 603 -5.98 -14.58 -13.47
N LEU A 604 -5.72 -15.88 -13.52
CA LEU A 604 -5.47 -16.61 -14.76
C LEU A 604 -6.71 -16.65 -15.66
N ALA A 605 -7.91 -16.84 -15.08
CA ALA A 605 -9.17 -16.79 -15.82
C ALA A 605 -9.44 -15.37 -16.35
N LYS A 606 -9.21 -14.34 -15.54
CA LYS A 606 -9.31 -12.94 -15.94
C LYS A 606 -8.40 -12.60 -17.10
N ALA A 607 -7.19 -13.16 -17.12
CA ALA A 607 -6.20 -13.01 -18.18
C ALA A 607 -6.44 -13.93 -19.40
N GLY A 608 -7.49 -14.74 -19.42
CA GLY A 608 -7.77 -15.71 -20.48
C GLY A 608 -6.75 -16.86 -20.57
N GLN A 609 -5.89 -17.04 -19.57
CA GLN A 609 -4.86 -18.10 -19.54
C GLN A 609 -5.37 -19.41 -18.94
N THR A 610 -6.52 -19.39 -18.28
CA THR A 610 -7.34 -20.57 -17.95
C THR A 610 -8.81 -20.22 -18.11
N ARG A 611 -9.72 -21.19 -17.83
CA ARG A 611 -11.17 -20.98 -17.95
C ARG A 611 -11.77 -20.58 -16.61
N TYR A 612 -12.90 -19.86 -16.63
CA TYR A 612 -13.67 -19.57 -15.42
C TYR A 612 -14.23 -20.83 -14.75
N ASP A 613 -14.39 -21.92 -15.52
CA ASP A 613 -14.71 -23.28 -15.01
C ASP A 613 -13.72 -23.71 -13.90
N SER A 614 -12.42 -23.42 -14.09
CA SER A 614 -11.39 -23.71 -13.07
C SER A 614 -11.59 -22.88 -11.81
N PHE A 615 -11.83 -21.56 -11.95
CA PHE A 615 -12.06 -20.70 -10.80
C PHE A 615 -13.32 -21.11 -10.01
N PHE A 616 -14.45 -21.29 -10.72
CA PHE A 616 -15.69 -21.71 -10.04
C PHE A 616 -15.58 -23.12 -9.43
N GLY A 617 -14.87 -24.03 -10.10
CA GLY A 617 -14.57 -25.36 -9.55
C GLY A 617 -13.75 -25.27 -8.27
N ILE A 618 -12.68 -24.47 -8.28
CA ILE A 618 -11.84 -24.26 -7.09
C ILE A 618 -12.63 -23.65 -5.95
N ILE A 619 -13.40 -22.56 -6.15
CA ILE A 619 -14.13 -21.93 -5.03
C ILE A 619 -15.32 -22.76 -4.52
N SER A 620 -15.77 -23.78 -5.25
CA SER A 620 -16.91 -24.63 -4.83
C SER A 620 -16.67 -25.36 -3.50
N TYR A 621 -15.41 -25.59 -3.08
CA TYR A 621 -15.09 -26.18 -1.78
C TYR A 621 -15.32 -25.23 -0.60
N LEU A 622 -15.44 -23.92 -0.83
CA LEU A 622 -15.61 -22.91 0.24
C LEU A 622 -16.83 -23.18 1.11
N LYS A 623 -17.81 -23.92 0.63
CA LYS A 623 -18.92 -24.42 1.46
C LYS A 623 -18.47 -25.22 2.69
N GLU A 624 -17.24 -25.77 2.68
CA GLU A 624 -16.64 -26.53 3.79
C GLU A 624 -15.48 -25.79 4.46
N GLU A 625 -15.05 -24.63 3.91
CA GLU A 625 -13.93 -23.85 4.42
C GLU A 625 -14.32 -23.08 5.68
N THR A 626 -13.42 -23.06 6.66
CA THR A 626 -13.60 -22.36 7.93
C THR A 626 -12.47 -21.37 8.25
N ASP A 627 -11.38 -21.34 7.46
CA ASP A 627 -10.24 -20.48 7.75
C ASP A 627 -10.38 -19.10 7.11
N TYR A 628 -9.95 -18.09 7.86
CA TYR A 628 -9.95 -16.68 7.47
C TYR A 628 -9.16 -16.41 6.17
N ILE A 629 -7.99 -17.04 5.98
CA ILE A 629 -7.07 -16.73 4.87
C ILE A 629 -7.65 -17.09 3.49
N PRO A 630 -8.13 -18.33 3.24
CA PRO A 630 -8.80 -18.66 1.99
C PRO A 630 -10.08 -17.82 1.75
N TRP A 631 -10.87 -17.55 2.79
CA TRP A 631 -12.06 -16.73 2.66
C TRP A 631 -11.74 -15.28 2.26
N THR A 632 -10.65 -14.70 2.79
CA THR A 632 -10.24 -13.34 2.40
C THR A 632 -9.77 -13.29 0.94
N ALA A 633 -8.98 -14.29 0.51
CA ALA A 633 -8.59 -14.42 -0.89
C ALA A 633 -9.82 -14.57 -1.82
N ALA A 634 -10.79 -15.40 -1.41
CA ALA A 634 -12.03 -15.62 -2.14
C ALA A 634 -12.87 -14.34 -2.22
N THR A 635 -13.09 -13.67 -1.09
CA THR A 635 -13.89 -12.44 -1.03
C THR A 635 -13.36 -11.38 -1.99
N THR A 636 -12.04 -11.16 -2.01
CA THR A 636 -11.41 -10.19 -2.92
C THR A 636 -11.68 -10.55 -4.39
N ASN A 637 -11.47 -11.80 -4.78
CA ASN A 637 -11.61 -12.22 -6.18
C ASN A 637 -13.08 -12.34 -6.63
N ILE A 638 -13.97 -12.78 -5.74
CA ILE A 638 -15.42 -12.85 -6.02
C ILE A 638 -15.99 -11.45 -6.22
N LEU A 639 -15.68 -10.48 -5.34
CA LEU A 639 -16.18 -9.10 -5.47
C LEU A 639 -15.60 -8.39 -6.71
N ASN A 640 -14.35 -8.64 -7.07
CA ASN A 640 -13.78 -8.12 -8.30
C ASN A 640 -14.48 -8.67 -9.55
N LEU A 641 -14.80 -9.96 -9.56
CA LEU A 641 -15.57 -10.57 -10.67
C LEU A 641 -17.02 -10.06 -10.67
N GLU A 642 -17.64 -9.94 -9.51
CA GLU A 642 -19.02 -9.47 -9.34
C GLU A 642 -19.23 -8.13 -10.04
N ILE A 643 -18.33 -7.16 -9.81
CA ILE A 643 -18.39 -5.83 -10.46
C ILE A 643 -18.40 -5.98 -11.99
N MET A 644 -17.54 -6.81 -12.53
CA MET A 644 -17.43 -7.01 -13.98
C MET A 644 -18.66 -7.65 -14.62
N ILE A 645 -19.37 -8.52 -13.89
CA ILE A 645 -20.48 -9.29 -14.46
C ILE A 645 -21.87 -8.78 -14.05
N ARG A 646 -21.98 -7.62 -13.41
CA ARG A 646 -23.29 -7.04 -12.98
C ARG A 646 -24.33 -6.92 -14.11
N GLY A 647 -23.89 -6.84 -15.37
CA GLY A 647 -24.75 -6.67 -16.54
C GLY A 647 -25.02 -7.96 -17.34
N ILE A 648 -24.53 -9.15 -16.92
CA ILE A 648 -24.77 -10.39 -17.65
C ILE A 648 -26.14 -10.99 -17.30
N GLU A 649 -26.68 -11.81 -18.22
CA GLU A 649 -28.01 -12.42 -18.08
C GLU A 649 -28.11 -13.34 -16.84
N GLU A 650 -27.07 -14.12 -16.59
CA GLU A 650 -27.03 -15.12 -15.49
C GLU A 650 -26.48 -14.57 -14.17
N TYR A 651 -26.43 -13.25 -14.01
CA TYR A 651 -26.02 -12.61 -12.75
C TYR A 651 -26.81 -13.09 -11.53
N PRO A 652 -28.16 -13.33 -11.59
CA PRO A 652 -28.89 -13.91 -10.46
C PRO A 652 -28.43 -15.32 -10.07
N ARG A 653 -27.97 -16.15 -11.05
CA ARG A 653 -27.40 -17.47 -10.73
C ARG A 653 -26.06 -17.35 -10.04
N PHE A 654 -25.23 -16.38 -10.44
CA PHE A 654 -23.98 -16.10 -9.76
C PHE A 654 -24.24 -15.71 -8.30
N HIS A 655 -25.19 -14.82 -8.04
CA HIS A 655 -25.60 -14.47 -6.68
C HIS A 655 -26.03 -15.70 -5.86
N HIS A 656 -26.89 -16.55 -6.43
CA HIS A 656 -27.35 -17.75 -5.77
C HIS A 656 -26.21 -18.73 -5.47
N PHE A 657 -25.28 -18.88 -6.41
CA PHE A 657 -24.10 -19.73 -6.22
C PHE A 657 -23.24 -19.25 -5.05
N ILE A 658 -22.87 -17.97 -5.01
CA ILE A 658 -22.03 -17.43 -3.93
C ILE A 658 -22.77 -17.46 -2.59
N ASN A 659 -24.05 -17.14 -2.55
CA ASN A 659 -24.86 -17.28 -1.33
C ASN A 659 -24.79 -18.72 -0.78
N GLY A 660 -24.94 -19.73 -1.65
CA GLY A 660 -24.79 -21.11 -1.26
C GLY A 660 -23.42 -21.47 -0.66
N LEU A 661 -22.33 -20.86 -1.13
CA LEU A 661 -21.00 -21.07 -0.55
C LEU A 661 -20.89 -20.50 0.87
N THR A 662 -21.53 -19.36 1.13
CA THR A 662 -21.39 -18.62 2.40
C THR A 662 -22.32 -19.12 3.51
N THR A 663 -23.31 -19.96 3.21
CA THR A 663 -24.37 -20.35 4.16
C THR A 663 -23.80 -21.00 5.42
N LYS A 664 -22.95 -22.01 5.28
CA LYS A 664 -22.40 -22.77 6.42
C LYS A 664 -21.45 -21.93 7.26
N VAL A 665 -20.55 -21.18 6.62
CA VAL A 665 -19.59 -20.34 7.37
C VAL A 665 -20.31 -19.23 8.13
N TYR A 666 -21.39 -18.65 7.56
CA TYR A 666 -22.14 -17.60 8.24
C TYR A 666 -22.80 -18.09 9.55
N GLU A 667 -23.19 -19.36 9.65
CA GLU A 667 -23.70 -19.94 10.89
C GLU A 667 -22.68 -19.83 12.05
N THR A 668 -21.38 -19.80 11.74
CA THR A 668 -20.29 -19.74 12.75
C THR A 668 -19.84 -18.32 13.06
N ILE A 669 -20.03 -17.38 12.11
CA ILE A 669 -19.48 -16.00 12.18
C ILE A 669 -20.58 -14.93 12.12
N ARG A 670 -21.75 -15.20 12.64
CA ARG A 670 -22.92 -14.29 12.59
C ARG A 670 -22.59 -12.90 13.10
N LEU A 671 -23.20 -11.86 12.50
CA LEU A 671 -23.07 -10.45 12.92
C LEU A 671 -23.44 -10.27 14.41
N THR A 672 -24.44 -11.00 14.89
CA THR A 672 -24.90 -10.99 16.30
C THR A 672 -23.92 -11.67 17.26
N ASN A 673 -23.01 -12.51 16.76
CA ASN A 673 -21.97 -13.19 17.54
C ASN A 673 -20.61 -12.46 17.51
N TYR A 674 -20.57 -11.24 16.98
CA TYR A 674 -19.34 -10.46 16.91
C TYR A 674 -18.70 -10.31 18.29
N THR A 675 -17.42 -10.67 18.40
CA THR A 675 -16.61 -10.52 19.61
C THR A 675 -15.27 -9.88 19.30
N ARG A 676 -14.71 -9.13 20.23
CA ARG A 676 -13.36 -8.59 20.14
C ARG A 676 -12.30 -9.48 20.81
N ALA A 677 -12.72 -10.59 21.43
CA ALA A 677 -11.84 -11.45 22.22
C ALA A 677 -10.80 -12.20 21.39
N ASP A 678 -11.14 -12.55 20.15
CA ASP A 678 -10.25 -13.22 19.21
C ASP A 678 -10.02 -12.33 17.96
N HIS A 679 -8.76 -12.00 17.71
CA HIS A 679 -8.36 -11.09 16.64
C HIS A 679 -8.71 -11.63 15.25
N ILE A 680 -8.34 -12.87 14.96
CA ILE A 680 -8.63 -13.50 13.65
C ILE A 680 -10.12 -13.74 13.46
N ALA A 681 -10.83 -14.21 14.50
CA ALA A 681 -12.29 -14.37 14.44
C ALA A 681 -12.99 -13.04 14.15
N THR A 682 -12.50 -11.94 14.73
CA THR A 682 -13.01 -10.58 14.48
C THR A 682 -12.85 -10.18 13.00
N LEU A 683 -11.64 -10.34 12.44
CA LEU A 683 -11.36 -10.05 11.03
C LEU A 683 -12.14 -10.99 10.10
N HIS A 684 -12.24 -12.26 10.46
CA HIS A 684 -13.00 -13.25 9.70
C HIS A 684 -14.49 -12.89 9.63
N THR A 685 -15.09 -12.53 10.78
CA THR A 685 -16.47 -12.03 10.82
C THR A 685 -16.63 -10.82 9.90
N GLN A 686 -15.73 -9.82 9.99
CA GLN A 686 -15.81 -8.62 9.17
C GLN A 686 -15.77 -8.91 7.66
N VAL A 687 -14.85 -9.76 7.21
CA VAL A 687 -14.65 -10.04 5.77
C VAL A 687 -15.74 -10.97 5.23
N THR A 688 -16.01 -12.07 5.92
CA THR A 688 -16.88 -13.13 5.40
C THR A 688 -18.35 -12.82 5.59
N SER A 689 -18.72 -12.11 6.68
CA SER A 689 -20.10 -11.64 6.82
C SER A 689 -20.43 -10.59 5.76
N ASN A 690 -19.46 -9.70 5.39
CA ASN A 690 -19.67 -8.78 4.29
C ASN A 690 -20.02 -9.53 2.99
N LEU A 691 -19.29 -10.59 2.64
CA LEU A 691 -19.60 -11.40 1.47
C LEU A 691 -20.96 -12.08 1.57
N ALA A 692 -21.23 -12.78 2.66
CA ALA A 692 -22.51 -13.50 2.89
C ALA A 692 -23.72 -12.56 2.79
N CYS A 693 -23.64 -11.44 3.47
CA CYS A 693 -24.69 -10.42 3.49
C CYS A 693 -24.89 -9.75 2.14
N TYR A 694 -23.80 -9.39 1.45
CA TYR A 694 -23.84 -8.79 0.12
C TYR A 694 -24.56 -9.70 -0.89
N PHE A 695 -24.35 -11.02 -0.82
CA PHE A 695 -25.01 -12.01 -1.68
C PHE A 695 -26.35 -12.52 -1.15
N GLY A 696 -26.89 -11.90 -0.11
CA GLY A 696 -28.29 -12.08 0.31
C GLY A 696 -28.53 -13.32 1.18
N ASN A 697 -27.58 -13.70 2.02
CA ASN A 697 -27.79 -14.73 3.03
C ASN A 697 -28.96 -14.35 3.95
N GLU A 698 -29.98 -15.23 4.07
CA GLU A 698 -31.23 -14.93 4.77
C GLU A 698 -30.98 -14.59 6.24
N GLN A 699 -30.17 -15.40 6.93
CA GLN A 699 -29.88 -15.16 8.35
C GLN A 699 -29.12 -13.84 8.55
N CYS A 700 -28.24 -13.46 7.59
CA CYS A 700 -27.58 -12.17 7.66
C CYS A 700 -28.52 -10.98 7.49
N LYS A 701 -29.53 -11.11 6.63
CA LYS A 701 -30.56 -10.08 6.47
C LYS A 701 -31.38 -9.88 7.75
N GLU A 702 -31.71 -10.96 8.42
CA GLU A 702 -32.39 -10.93 9.71
C GLU A 702 -31.53 -10.28 10.79
N ASP A 703 -30.26 -10.73 10.94
CA ASP A 703 -29.31 -10.20 11.90
C ASP A 703 -29.05 -8.69 11.69
N ALA A 704 -28.88 -8.27 10.43
CA ALA A 704 -28.66 -6.86 10.09
C ALA A 704 -29.90 -6.00 10.39
N SER A 705 -31.11 -6.52 10.13
CA SER A 705 -32.36 -5.84 10.44
C SER A 705 -32.56 -5.64 11.93
N GLU A 706 -32.27 -6.67 12.74
CA GLU A 706 -32.32 -6.61 14.20
C GLU A 706 -31.39 -5.53 14.73
N LEU A 707 -30.11 -5.59 14.35
CA LEU A 707 -29.07 -4.65 14.79
C LEU A 707 -29.39 -3.19 14.42
N VAL A 708 -29.89 -2.93 13.20
CA VAL A 708 -30.27 -1.57 12.80
C VAL A 708 -31.47 -1.07 13.55
N ASN A 709 -32.52 -1.90 13.77
CA ASN A 709 -33.69 -1.51 14.52
C ASN A 709 -33.35 -1.17 15.99
N GLU A 710 -32.48 -1.95 16.61
CA GLU A 710 -31.97 -1.68 17.96
C GLU A 710 -31.21 -0.35 18.00
N MET A 711 -30.26 -0.12 17.08
CA MET A 711 -29.49 1.13 16.97
C MET A 711 -30.40 2.35 16.75
N LEU A 712 -31.40 2.27 15.84
CA LEU A 712 -32.31 3.37 15.54
C LEU A 712 -33.29 3.66 16.69
N SER A 713 -33.44 2.78 17.65
CA SER A 713 -34.21 3.01 18.88
C SER A 713 -33.41 3.75 19.95
N ASP A 714 -32.08 3.73 19.87
CA ASP A 714 -31.18 4.45 20.77
C ASP A 714 -30.90 5.88 20.25
N SER A 715 -31.09 6.89 21.08
CA SER A 715 -30.80 8.31 20.76
C SER A 715 -29.31 8.55 20.47
N HIS A 716 -28.41 7.74 21.02
CA HIS A 716 -26.94 7.84 20.84
C HIS A 716 -26.42 6.99 19.69
N MET A 717 -27.29 6.19 19.03
CA MET A 717 -26.91 5.30 17.94
C MET A 717 -25.78 4.31 18.29
N GLN A 718 -25.75 3.87 19.52
CA GLN A 718 -24.83 2.83 20.00
C GLN A 718 -25.45 1.45 19.78
N GLY A 719 -24.65 0.39 19.88
CA GLY A 719 -25.13 -1.00 19.79
C GLY A 719 -24.50 -1.82 18.65
N ILE A 720 -24.13 -1.19 17.51
CA ILE A 720 -23.46 -1.89 16.43
C ILE A 720 -21.96 -1.62 16.48
N PRO A 721 -21.13 -2.65 16.64
CA PRO A 721 -19.67 -2.49 16.57
C PRO A 721 -19.21 -1.83 15.26
N ASP A 722 -18.31 -0.87 15.35
CA ASP A 722 -17.86 -0.05 14.23
C ASP A 722 -17.42 -0.85 13.00
N GLN A 723 -16.81 -2.01 13.23
CA GLN A 723 -16.25 -2.86 12.19
C GLN A 723 -17.29 -3.54 11.31
N ILE A 724 -18.48 -3.80 11.83
CA ILE A 724 -19.56 -4.45 11.09
C ILE A 724 -20.63 -3.45 10.60
N GLN A 725 -20.57 -2.19 11.04
CA GLN A 725 -21.53 -1.15 10.60
C GLN A 725 -21.66 -1.04 9.07
N PRO A 726 -20.56 -0.99 8.27
CA PRO A 726 -20.68 -0.92 6.82
C PRO A 726 -21.46 -2.11 6.23
N THR A 727 -21.18 -3.31 6.71
CA THR A 727 -21.90 -4.54 6.29
C THR A 727 -23.38 -4.45 6.65
N VAL A 728 -23.69 -4.08 7.89
CA VAL A 728 -25.07 -3.98 8.38
C VAL A 728 -25.88 -2.97 7.57
N PHE A 729 -25.35 -1.76 7.39
CA PHE A 729 -26.06 -0.69 6.65
C PHE A 729 -26.23 -1.03 5.16
N CYS A 730 -25.21 -1.60 4.52
CA CYS A 730 -25.31 -2.05 3.13
C CYS A 730 -26.34 -3.18 2.97
N THR A 731 -26.40 -4.12 3.89
CA THR A 731 -27.34 -5.26 3.85
C THR A 731 -28.78 -4.80 3.92
N VAL A 732 -29.12 -3.92 4.86
CA VAL A 732 -30.50 -3.41 4.99
C VAL A 732 -30.88 -2.55 3.78
N ALA A 733 -29.97 -1.75 3.27
CA ALA A 733 -30.21 -0.90 2.11
C ALA A 733 -30.40 -1.71 0.82
N LYS A 734 -29.67 -2.81 0.65
CA LYS A 734 -29.67 -3.63 -0.57
C LYS A 734 -30.80 -4.65 -0.63
N HIS A 735 -31.12 -5.30 0.48
CA HIS A 735 -31.94 -6.52 0.48
C HIS A 735 -33.29 -6.40 1.18
N LEU A 736 -33.48 -5.42 2.07
CA LEU A 736 -34.79 -5.30 2.73
C LEU A 736 -35.77 -4.55 1.82
N SER A 737 -36.94 -5.15 1.65
CA SER A 737 -38.06 -4.52 0.98
C SER A 737 -38.73 -3.43 1.84
N ASP A 738 -38.38 -3.38 3.13
CA ASP A 738 -38.86 -2.37 4.06
C ASP A 738 -38.18 -1.02 3.81
N THR A 739 -38.83 -0.19 3.03
CA THR A 739 -38.42 1.17 2.75
C THR A 739 -38.39 2.07 4.00
N ASP A 740 -39.03 1.66 5.11
CA ASP A 740 -39.06 2.43 6.34
C ASP A 740 -37.67 2.53 6.99
N ILE A 741 -36.94 1.41 7.12
CA ILE A 741 -35.56 1.44 7.66
C ILE A 741 -34.64 2.30 6.82
N LEU A 742 -34.70 2.16 5.51
CA LEU A 742 -33.89 2.96 4.57
C LEU A 742 -34.22 4.46 4.69
N ASN A 743 -35.49 4.82 4.74
CA ASN A 743 -35.93 6.19 4.94
C ASN A 743 -35.46 6.75 6.30
N ARG A 744 -35.53 5.95 7.37
CA ARG A 744 -35.02 6.33 8.70
C ARG A 744 -33.52 6.59 8.69
N LEU A 745 -32.73 5.81 7.96
CA LEU A 745 -31.29 6.06 7.76
C LEU A 745 -31.03 7.35 7.01
N ILE A 746 -31.77 7.64 5.92
CA ILE A 746 -31.68 8.88 5.17
C ILE A 746 -32.08 10.09 6.04
N VAL A 747 -33.17 9.95 6.80
CA VAL A 747 -33.61 10.99 7.76
C VAL A 747 -32.51 11.24 8.81
N ARG A 748 -31.82 10.18 9.25
CA ARG A 748 -30.70 10.31 10.22
C ARG A 748 -29.50 11.04 9.63
N ILE A 749 -29.14 10.79 8.38
CA ILE A 749 -28.11 11.56 7.66
C ILE A 749 -28.46 13.05 7.69
N ASN A 750 -29.70 13.41 7.35
CA ASN A 750 -30.17 14.79 7.36
C ASN A 750 -30.14 15.39 8.77
N GLN A 751 -30.52 14.63 9.79
CA GLN A 751 -30.45 15.11 11.18
C GLN A 751 -29.01 15.42 11.62
N ILE A 752 -28.05 14.58 11.27
CA ILE A 752 -26.62 14.81 11.60
C ILE A 752 -26.12 16.08 10.89
N PHE A 753 -26.51 16.31 9.63
CA PHE A 753 -26.19 17.55 8.91
C PHE A 753 -26.78 18.79 9.59
N LEU A 754 -27.94 18.67 10.26
CA LEU A 754 -28.63 19.77 10.92
C LEU A 754 -28.12 20.05 12.35
N THR A 755 -27.75 19.01 13.11
CA THR A 755 -27.48 19.12 14.56
C THR A 755 -26.00 19.23 14.90
N GLY A 756 -25.10 19.09 13.92
CA GLY A 756 -23.65 19.10 14.11
C GLY A 756 -23.03 17.71 14.03
N ARG A 757 -21.83 17.63 13.47
CA ARG A 757 -21.20 16.38 13.01
C ARG A 757 -20.06 15.91 13.89
N ASP A 758 -19.41 16.76 14.71
CA ASP A 758 -18.09 16.46 15.30
C ASP A 758 -18.02 15.12 16.05
N ALA A 759 -19.07 14.78 16.81
CA ALA A 759 -19.15 13.50 17.51
C ALA A 759 -19.69 12.34 16.67
N GLN A 760 -20.24 12.59 15.47
CA GLN A 760 -20.99 11.62 14.66
C GLN A 760 -20.43 11.48 13.24
N GLU A 761 -19.29 12.11 12.92
CA GLU A 761 -18.69 12.09 11.57
C GLU A 761 -18.44 10.65 11.08
N ALA A 762 -17.86 9.80 11.91
CA ALA A 762 -17.51 8.44 11.51
C ALA A 762 -18.74 7.58 11.19
N ILE A 763 -19.79 7.66 11.99
CA ILE A 763 -21.03 6.91 11.73
C ILE A 763 -21.81 7.48 10.54
N LEU A 764 -21.79 8.80 10.36
CA LEU A 764 -22.38 9.46 9.18
C LEU A 764 -21.78 8.91 7.88
N MET A 765 -20.44 8.82 7.81
CA MET A 765 -19.76 8.30 6.62
C MET A 765 -20.14 6.85 6.34
N ARG A 766 -20.23 6.00 7.37
CA ARG A 766 -20.63 4.59 7.22
C ARG A 766 -22.09 4.43 6.81
N ILE A 767 -22.98 5.27 7.30
CA ILE A 767 -24.39 5.26 6.87
C ILE A 767 -24.50 5.69 5.40
N ILE A 768 -23.79 6.75 4.98
CA ILE A 768 -23.74 7.19 3.58
C ILE A 768 -23.28 6.06 2.66
N ASP A 769 -22.18 5.39 3.00
CA ASP A 769 -21.64 4.27 2.22
C ASP A 769 -22.64 3.10 2.16
N GLY A 770 -23.28 2.80 3.29
CA GLY A 770 -24.28 1.72 3.38
C GLY A 770 -25.54 2.00 2.56
N VAL A 771 -26.10 3.20 2.67
CA VAL A 771 -27.30 3.60 1.90
C VAL A 771 -27.05 3.54 0.40
N GLY A 772 -25.81 3.86 -0.05
CA GLY A 772 -25.43 3.74 -1.45
C GLY A 772 -25.55 2.35 -2.05
N CYS A 773 -25.59 1.28 -1.23
CA CYS A 773 -25.81 -0.11 -1.69
C CYS A 773 -27.22 -0.40 -2.21
N THR A 774 -28.18 0.52 -2.04
CA THR A 774 -29.57 0.28 -2.39
C THR A 774 -29.77 -0.02 -3.89
N THR A 775 -30.70 -0.90 -4.20
CA THR A 775 -31.15 -1.22 -5.56
C THR A 775 -32.54 -0.65 -5.87
N ASN A 776 -33.16 0.04 -4.92
CA ASN A 776 -34.48 0.68 -5.10
C ASN A 776 -34.31 2.00 -5.84
N ALA A 777 -34.89 2.12 -7.04
CA ALA A 777 -34.73 3.29 -7.91
C ALA A 777 -35.14 4.61 -7.24
N THR A 778 -36.29 4.62 -6.53
CA THR A 778 -36.80 5.82 -5.84
C THR A 778 -35.86 6.24 -4.70
N ALA A 779 -35.31 5.27 -3.96
CA ALA A 779 -34.35 5.53 -2.89
C ALA A 779 -33.03 6.07 -3.45
N ILE A 780 -32.54 5.52 -4.58
CA ILE A 780 -31.34 6.04 -5.29
C ILE A 780 -31.57 7.49 -5.72
N GLU A 781 -32.70 7.77 -6.35
CA GLU A 781 -33.05 9.12 -6.82
C GLU A 781 -33.09 10.13 -5.65
N ASN A 782 -33.80 9.79 -4.57
CA ASN A 782 -33.88 10.62 -3.37
C ASN A 782 -32.52 10.85 -2.73
N PHE A 783 -31.68 9.82 -2.69
CA PHE A 783 -30.36 9.91 -2.07
C PHE A 783 -29.38 10.71 -2.95
N LEU A 784 -29.37 10.51 -4.26
CA LEU A 784 -28.60 11.33 -5.21
C LEU A 784 -29.03 12.79 -5.19
N ALA A 785 -30.34 13.07 -5.03
CA ALA A 785 -30.85 14.42 -4.92
C ALA A 785 -30.17 15.20 -3.78
N LEU A 786 -29.82 14.55 -2.66
CA LEU A 786 -29.10 15.21 -1.57
C LEU A 786 -27.72 15.72 -2.01
N SER A 787 -27.07 15.10 -3.00
CA SER A 787 -25.76 15.54 -3.49
C SER A 787 -25.82 16.86 -4.28
N ILE A 788 -26.95 17.21 -4.87
CA ILE A 788 -27.14 18.42 -5.66
C ILE A 788 -28.16 19.41 -5.05
N MET A 789 -28.91 19.04 -4.01
CA MET A 789 -29.92 19.92 -3.38
C MET A 789 -29.32 21.23 -2.87
N HIS A 790 -30.08 22.30 -3.13
CA HIS A 790 -29.96 23.57 -2.41
C HIS A 790 -30.78 23.43 -1.15
N LEU A 791 -30.12 23.22 -0.02
CA LEU A 791 -30.80 23.18 1.27
C LEU A 791 -30.95 24.65 1.73
N PRO A 792 -32.18 25.21 1.72
CA PRO A 792 -32.42 26.63 2.02
C PRO A 792 -32.42 26.93 3.53
N VAL A 793 -31.95 26.01 4.36
CA VAL A 793 -31.95 26.15 5.83
C VAL A 793 -30.59 26.63 6.28
N GLU A 794 -30.50 27.82 6.84
CA GLU A 794 -29.33 28.31 7.56
C GLU A 794 -28.94 27.27 8.66
N GLY A 795 -27.71 26.78 8.62
CA GLY A 795 -27.14 25.81 9.58
C GLY A 795 -26.97 24.38 9.09
N ILE A 796 -27.38 24.03 7.87
CA ILE A 796 -27.11 22.69 7.31
C ILE A 796 -25.74 22.69 6.64
N ASP A 797 -24.82 21.89 7.18
CA ASP A 797 -23.44 21.73 6.67
C ASP A 797 -23.32 20.44 5.84
N VAL A 798 -23.72 20.47 4.56
CA VAL A 798 -23.41 19.43 3.57
C VAL A 798 -22.22 19.90 2.75
N ARG A 799 -21.04 19.39 3.11
CA ARG A 799 -19.77 19.74 2.45
C ARG A 799 -19.69 19.16 1.04
N GLY A 800 -18.88 19.77 0.17
CA GLY A 800 -18.63 19.22 -1.17
C GLY A 800 -18.07 17.78 -1.14
N SER A 801 -17.28 17.44 -0.13
CA SER A 801 -16.77 16.07 0.11
C SER A 801 -17.88 15.06 0.42
N ASP A 802 -18.93 15.46 1.17
CA ASP A 802 -20.08 14.59 1.45
C ASP A 802 -20.89 14.32 0.18
N ARG A 803 -21.04 15.34 -0.65
CA ARG A 803 -21.72 15.24 -1.94
C ARG A 803 -21.00 14.26 -2.87
N ASN A 804 -19.68 14.38 -2.96
CA ASN A 804 -18.84 13.42 -3.67
C ASN A 804 -19.02 12.00 -3.11
N ARG A 805 -19.06 11.83 -1.78
CA ARG A 805 -19.21 10.53 -1.13
C ARG A 805 -20.58 9.91 -1.40
N ILE A 806 -21.66 10.66 -1.29
CA ILE A 806 -23.03 10.21 -1.65
C ILE A 806 -23.05 9.71 -3.09
N PHE A 807 -22.55 10.52 -4.02
CA PHE A 807 -22.48 10.16 -5.44
C PHE A 807 -21.69 8.86 -5.66
N ARG A 808 -20.50 8.77 -5.11
CA ARG A 808 -19.62 7.60 -5.27
C ARG A 808 -20.15 6.33 -4.60
N SER A 809 -20.80 6.45 -3.45
CA SER A 809 -21.40 5.30 -2.77
C SER A 809 -22.52 4.68 -3.61
N VAL A 810 -23.35 5.51 -4.23
CA VAL A 810 -24.40 5.07 -5.17
C VAL A 810 -23.81 4.46 -6.43
N ALA A 811 -22.83 5.13 -7.05
CA ALA A 811 -22.19 4.64 -8.28
C ALA A 811 -21.51 3.27 -8.09
N SER A 812 -20.94 2.99 -6.90
CA SER A 812 -20.32 1.72 -6.59
C SER A 812 -21.31 0.62 -6.16
N GLY A 813 -22.48 1.00 -5.65
CA GLY A 813 -23.39 0.11 -4.95
C GLY A 813 -24.11 -0.91 -5.83
N SER A 814 -24.51 -0.54 -7.05
CA SER A 814 -25.27 -1.41 -7.95
C SER A 814 -25.16 -0.97 -9.41
N TYR A 815 -25.57 -1.86 -10.34
CA TYR A 815 -25.71 -1.52 -11.76
C TYR A 815 -26.68 -0.33 -12.00
N LEU A 816 -27.82 -0.33 -11.31
CA LEU A 816 -28.76 0.79 -11.38
C LEU A 816 -28.16 2.07 -10.76
N GLY A 817 -27.39 1.92 -9.70
CA GLY A 817 -26.72 3.05 -9.04
C GLY A 817 -25.75 3.78 -9.95
N ILE A 818 -24.84 3.08 -10.64
CA ILE A 818 -23.91 3.72 -11.58
C ILE A 818 -24.67 4.36 -12.76
N LYS A 819 -25.71 3.70 -13.27
CA LYS A 819 -26.53 4.27 -14.35
C LYS A 819 -27.15 5.60 -13.94
N MET A 820 -27.85 5.65 -12.80
CA MET A 820 -28.51 6.87 -12.30
C MET A 820 -27.49 7.96 -11.89
N ALA A 821 -26.31 7.57 -11.41
CA ALA A 821 -25.23 8.52 -11.13
C ALA A 821 -24.69 9.19 -12.42
N LEU A 822 -24.52 8.44 -13.50
CA LEU A 822 -24.15 9.00 -14.81
C LEU A 822 -25.27 9.89 -15.37
N GLU A 823 -26.53 9.47 -15.27
CA GLU A 823 -27.70 10.26 -15.66
C GLU A 823 -27.79 11.56 -14.84
N LEU A 824 -27.40 11.55 -13.56
CA LEU A 824 -27.33 12.78 -12.75
C LEU A 824 -26.32 13.77 -13.34
N ILE A 825 -25.10 13.35 -13.68
CA ILE A 825 -24.10 14.23 -14.30
C ILE A 825 -24.61 14.72 -15.66
N LEU A 826 -25.20 13.84 -16.48
CA LEU A 826 -25.69 14.17 -17.80
C LEU A 826 -26.73 15.28 -17.75
N ASN A 827 -27.67 15.20 -16.82
CA ASN A 827 -28.83 16.10 -16.75
C ASN A 827 -28.59 17.34 -15.87
N ASN A 828 -27.65 17.28 -14.91
CA ASN A 828 -27.41 18.31 -13.88
C ASN A 828 -25.93 18.71 -13.77
N TYR A 829 -25.19 18.76 -14.88
CA TYR A 829 -23.75 18.99 -14.90
C TYR A 829 -23.30 20.21 -14.08
N LEU A 830 -24.01 21.36 -14.24
CA LEU A 830 -23.65 22.61 -13.57
C LEU A 830 -23.86 22.54 -12.05
N GLU A 831 -24.88 21.86 -11.58
CA GLU A 831 -25.12 21.66 -10.15
C GLU A 831 -24.04 20.76 -9.55
N VAL A 832 -23.64 19.69 -10.25
CA VAL A 832 -22.55 18.82 -9.84
C VAL A 832 -21.23 19.58 -9.79
N GLU A 833 -20.89 20.32 -10.85
CA GLU A 833 -19.66 21.11 -10.94
C GLU A 833 -19.55 22.17 -9.82
N ASN A 834 -20.65 22.87 -9.52
CA ASN A 834 -20.64 23.97 -8.54
C ASN A 834 -20.73 23.51 -7.07
N ARG A 835 -21.22 22.29 -6.81
CA ARG A 835 -21.55 21.85 -5.44
C ARG A 835 -20.65 20.76 -4.89
N PHE A 836 -20.05 19.96 -5.76
CA PHE A 836 -19.10 18.96 -5.34
C PHE A 836 -17.79 19.63 -4.94
N GLU A 837 -17.05 19.01 -4.04
CA GLU A 837 -15.69 19.44 -3.71
C GLU A 837 -14.79 19.45 -4.96
N SER A 838 -14.96 18.42 -5.80
CA SER A 838 -14.27 18.28 -7.07
C SER A 838 -15.00 17.29 -7.97
N ILE A 839 -15.46 17.76 -9.12
CA ILE A 839 -16.03 16.89 -10.16
C ILE A 839 -14.97 15.91 -10.69
N ASN A 840 -13.69 16.29 -10.71
CA ASN A 840 -12.59 15.41 -11.07
C ASN A 840 -12.56 14.17 -10.17
N ASN A 841 -12.72 14.38 -8.86
CA ASN A 841 -12.74 13.29 -7.88
C ASN A 841 -14.02 12.44 -7.98
N ALA A 842 -15.14 13.02 -8.38
CA ALA A 842 -16.38 12.28 -8.61
C ALA A 842 -16.27 11.32 -9.80
N VAL A 843 -15.60 11.74 -10.88
CA VAL A 843 -15.49 10.98 -12.14
C VAL A 843 -14.37 9.95 -12.11
N ARG A 844 -13.24 10.25 -11.48
CA ARG A 844 -12.09 9.31 -11.42
C ARG A 844 -12.48 7.95 -10.84
N GLY A 845 -12.14 6.88 -11.58
CA GLY A 845 -12.36 5.49 -11.18
C GLY A 845 -13.79 4.99 -11.44
N LEU A 846 -14.66 5.75 -12.10
CA LEU A 846 -15.99 5.26 -12.50
C LEU A 846 -15.92 4.13 -13.51
N SER A 847 -14.87 4.09 -14.34
CA SER A 847 -14.64 3.02 -15.32
C SER A 847 -14.71 1.62 -14.70
N MET A 848 -14.33 1.48 -13.41
CA MET A 848 -14.43 0.21 -12.69
C MET A 848 -15.84 -0.38 -12.70
N TYR A 849 -16.88 0.45 -12.72
CA TYR A 849 -18.29 0.06 -12.68
C TYR A 849 -18.98 0.12 -14.05
N ILE A 850 -18.30 0.64 -15.08
CA ILE A 850 -18.85 0.77 -16.44
C ILE A 850 -18.42 -0.47 -17.23
N VAL A 851 -19.35 -1.45 -17.30
CA VAL A 851 -19.07 -2.80 -17.79
C VAL A 851 -20.03 -3.25 -18.90
N THR A 852 -20.90 -2.33 -19.38
CA THR A 852 -21.85 -2.59 -20.48
C THR A 852 -21.86 -1.43 -21.47
N ASP A 853 -22.31 -1.71 -22.72
CA ASP A 853 -22.34 -0.72 -23.79
C ASP A 853 -23.25 0.48 -23.47
N ASP A 854 -24.39 0.28 -22.79
CA ASP A 854 -25.30 1.35 -22.42
C ASP A 854 -24.69 2.32 -21.38
N LEU A 855 -23.95 1.82 -20.40
CA LEU A 855 -23.21 2.65 -19.43
C LEU A 855 -22.05 3.41 -20.10
N LEU A 856 -21.33 2.76 -21.00
CA LEU A 856 -20.27 3.40 -21.78
C LEU A 856 -20.83 4.54 -22.65
N ASN A 857 -21.93 4.30 -23.33
CA ASN A 857 -22.61 5.31 -24.15
C ASN A 857 -23.06 6.53 -23.31
N LEU A 858 -23.53 6.32 -22.07
CA LEU A 858 -23.86 7.44 -21.17
C LEU A 858 -22.62 8.26 -20.81
N LEU A 859 -21.48 7.61 -20.53
CA LEU A 859 -20.23 8.32 -20.20
C LEU A 859 -19.72 9.14 -21.41
N GLU A 860 -19.76 8.56 -22.61
CA GLU A 860 -19.39 9.26 -23.85
C GLU A 860 -20.34 10.42 -24.16
N GLU A 861 -21.62 10.26 -23.89
CA GLU A 861 -22.64 11.30 -24.11
C GLU A 861 -22.44 12.49 -23.17
N ILE A 862 -22.04 12.26 -21.88
CA ILE A 862 -21.70 13.33 -20.96
C ILE A 862 -20.54 14.17 -21.51
N LEU A 863 -19.47 13.52 -21.98
CA LEU A 863 -18.34 14.24 -22.58
C LEU A 863 -18.74 15.00 -23.84
N ARG A 864 -19.53 14.37 -24.71
CA ARG A 864 -20.02 15.00 -25.96
C ARG A 864 -20.82 16.26 -25.72
N ILE A 865 -21.74 16.25 -24.72
CA ILE A 865 -22.66 17.38 -24.46
C ILE A 865 -21.94 18.49 -23.68
N HIS A 866 -21.11 18.15 -22.71
CA HIS A 866 -20.58 19.11 -21.74
C HIS A 866 -19.12 19.52 -21.98
N SER A 867 -18.40 18.93 -22.95
CA SER A 867 -16.97 19.18 -23.20
C SER A 867 -16.61 20.65 -23.37
N ALA A 868 -17.49 21.45 -23.99
CA ALA A 868 -17.26 22.89 -24.18
C ALA A 868 -17.21 23.71 -22.87
N ARG A 869 -17.63 23.11 -21.75
CA ARG A 869 -17.63 23.72 -20.41
C ARG A 869 -16.59 23.14 -19.49
N MET A 870 -15.98 21.99 -19.86
CA MET A 870 -15.02 21.28 -19.07
C MET A 870 -13.62 21.90 -19.18
N THR A 871 -12.84 21.82 -18.12
CA THR A 871 -11.41 22.13 -18.17
C THR A 871 -10.67 21.08 -18.99
N PRO A 872 -9.50 21.42 -19.59
CA PRO A 872 -8.67 20.43 -20.30
C PRO A 872 -8.31 19.21 -19.43
N SER A 873 -8.06 19.42 -18.13
CA SER A 873 -7.79 18.36 -17.17
C SER A 873 -8.98 17.40 -16.98
N LEU A 874 -10.21 17.95 -16.88
CA LEU A 874 -11.41 17.12 -16.74
C LEU A 874 -11.69 16.33 -18.02
N ILE A 875 -11.49 16.95 -19.20
CA ILE A 875 -11.61 16.25 -20.50
C ILE A 875 -10.63 15.07 -20.57
N ALA A 876 -9.40 15.26 -20.11
CA ALA A 876 -8.41 14.18 -20.05
C ALA A 876 -8.89 13.04 -19.15
N ILE A 877 -9.41 13.33 -17.96
CA ILE A 877 -9.98 12.35 -17.04
C ILE A 877 -11.12 11.55 -17.70
N PHE A 878 -12.07 12.23 -18.37
CA PHE A 878 -13.15 11.53 -19.08
C PHE A 878 -12.63 10.61 -20.18
N ASN A 879 -11.62 11.04 -20.96
CA ASN A 879 -11.01 10.20 -21.99
C ASN A 879 -10.31 8.96 -21.41
N ASP A 880 -9.64 9.11 -20.28
CA ASP A 880 -9.01 7.98 -19.57
C ASP A 880 -10.06 6.99 -19.07
N GLU A 881 -11.15 7.50 -18.44
CA GLU A 881 -12.25 6.66 -17.94
C GLU A 881 -12.99 5.96 -19.12
N ILE A 882 -13.26 6.63 -20.22
CA ILE A 882 -13.85 6.03 -21.44
C ILE A 882 -12.94 4.93 -21.98
N THR A 883 -11.62 5.17 -22.06
CA THR A 883 -10.65 4.20 -22.56
C THR A 883 -10.62 2.94 -21.68
N ALA A 884 -10.61 3.13 -20.36
CA ALA A 884 -10.67 2.02 -19.41
C ALA A 884 -12.00 1.26 -19.48
N SER A 885 -13.13 1.99 -19.59
CA SER A 885 -14.47 1.39 -19.72
C SER A 885 -14.61 0.55 -20.99
N ARG A 886 -14.09 1.01 -22.13
CA ARG A 886 -14.08 0.23 -23.38
C ARG A 886 -13.38 -1.13 -23.22
N ARG A 887 -12.26 -1.17 -22.48
CA ARG A 887 -11.57 -2.43 -22.17
C ARG A 887 -12.42 -3.35 -21.31
N ASN A 888 -13.10 -2.81 -20.29
CA ASN A 888 -13.97 -3.58 -19.43
C ASN A 888 -15.16 -4.16 -20.19
N VAL A 889 -15.83 -3.36 -21.05
CA VAL A 889 -16.92 -3.82 -21.92
C VAL A 889 -16.46 -4.91 -22.89
N ALA A 890 -15.29 -4.72 -23.52
CA ALA A 890 -14.70 -5.73 -24.40
C ALA A 890 -14.42 -7.04 -23.67
N TRP A 891 -13.86 -6.96 -22.44
CA TRP A 891 -13.62 -8.12 -21.57
C TRP A 891 -14.94 -8.86 -21.26
N VAL A 892 -15.97 -8.14 -20.82
CA VAL A 892 -17.29 -8.74 -20.53
C VAL A 892 -17.86 -9.42 -21.76
N ASN A 893 -17.84 -8.74 -22.90
CA ASN A 893 -18.35 -9.29 -24.16
C ASN A 893 -17.60 -10.57 -24.59
N HIS A 894 -16.31 -10.67 -24.30
CA HIS A 894 -15.49 -11.87 -24.58
C HIS A 894 -15.82 -13.03 -23.67
N PHE A 895 -15.94 -12.80 -22.36
CA PHE A 895 -16.04 -13.87 -21.35
C PHE A 895 -17.46 -14.24 -20.92
N LYS A 896 -18.46 -13.35 -21.07
CA LYS A 896 -19.84 -13.55 -20.60
C LYS A 896 -20.49 -14.86 -21.08
N GLY A 897 -20.23 -15.26 -22.32
CA GLY A 897 -20.85 -16.49 -22.88
C GLY A 897 -20.42 -17.75 -22.11
N ARG A 898 -19.13 -17.84 -21.77
CA ARG A 898 -18.59 -18.99 -21.00
C ARG A 898 -19.06 -18.96 -19.56
N ILE A 899 -19.06 -17.79 -18.94
CA ILE A 899 -19.54 -17.61 -17.56
C ILE A 899 -21.03 -17.99 -17.47
N ASN A 900 -21.87 -17.50 -18.37
CA ASN A 900 -23.29 -17.83 -18.42
C ASN A 900 -23.50 -19.34 -18.62
N THR A 901 -22.76 -19.98 -19.53
CA THR A 901 -22.87 -21.43 -19.77
C THR A 901 -22.56 -22.24 -18.52
N TRP A 902 -21.48 -21.88 -17.79
CA TRP A 902 -21.13 -22.57 -16.55
C TRP A 902 -22.22 -22.40 -15.48
N LEU A 903 -22.72 -21.18 -15.29
CA LEU A 903 -23.76 -20.85 -14.31
C LEU A 903 -25.06 -21.61 -14.61
N VAL A 904 -25.51 -21.63 -15.86
CA VAL A 904 -26.72 -22.38 -16.27
C VAL A 904 -26.56 -23.88 -16.04
N THR A 905 -25.36 -24.41 -16.29
CA THR A 905 -25.10 -25.86 -16.21
C THR A 905 -24.99 -26.34 -14.75
N ASN A 906 -24.43 -25.51 -13.86
CA ASN A 906 -24.03 -25.95 -12.51
C ASN A 906 -24.86 -25.33 -11.38
N VAL A 907 -25.68 -24.30 -11.64
CA VAL A 907 -26.46 -23.60 -10.60
C VAL A 907 -27.96 -23.63 -10.93
N GLU A 908 -28.72 -24.31 -10.11
CA GLU A 908 -30.20 -24.34 -10.19
C GLU A 908 -30.79 -23.20 -9.35
N LEU A 909 -31.72 -22.42 -9.94
CA LEU A 909 -32.45 -21.41 -9.19
C LEU A 909 -33.66 -22.03 -8.48
N PRO A 910 -34.03 -21.57 -7.26
CA PRO A 910 -35.23 -21.97 -6.59
C PRO A 910 -36.47 -21.71 -7.47
N GLY A 911 -37.33 -22.71 -7.67
CA GLY A 911 -38.58 -22.61 -8.44
C GLY A 911 -38.49 -22.94 -9.93
N GLY A 912 -37.33 -23.33 -10.45
CA GLY A 912 -37.20 -23.82 -11.83
C GLY A 912 -37.77 -25.24 -11.98
N THR A 913 -38.91 -25.40 -12.65
CA THR A 913 -39.48 -26.69 -13.03
C THR A 913 -38.73 -27.29 -14.21
N GLY A 914 -37.55 -27.81 -13.97
CA GLY A 914 -36.73 -28.48 -14.98
C GLY A 914 -36.18 -29.79 -14.48
N HIS A 915 -36.90 -30.88 -14.68
CA HIS A 915 -36.32 -32.22 -14.62
C HIS A 915 -35.21 -32.38 -15.69
N ARG A 916 -33.98 -31.96 -15.37
CA ARG A 916 -32.79 -32.47 -16.04
C ARG A 916 -32.16 -33.55 -15.14
N LEU A 917 -32.35 -34.82 -15.54
CA LEU A 917 -31.51 -35.91 -15.08
C LEU A 917 -30.07 -35.55 -15.32
N SER A 918 -29.30 -35.26 -14.25
CA SER A 918 -27.89 -34.92 -14.34
C SER A 918 -27.14 -36.07 -15.06
N ALA A 919 -26.41 -35.77 -16.09
CA ALA A 919 -25.56 -36.75 -16.81
C ALA A 919 -24.59 -37.48 -15.85
N ILE A 920 -24.35 -36.93 -14.67
CA ILE A 920 -23.52 -37.53 -13.60
C ILE A 920 -24.18 -38.79 -13.00
N SER A 921 -25.53 -38.87 -12.91
CA SER A 921 -26.20 -40.05 -12.37
C SER A 921 -26.15 -41.23 -13.32
N LEU A 922 -26.06 -41.01 -14.64
CA LEU A 922 -25.95 -42.08 -15.64
C LEU A 922 -24.52 -42.66 -15.71
N ILE A 923 -23.50 -41.82 -15.57
CA ILE A 923 -22.07 -42.26 -15.60
C ILE A 923 -21.75 -43.00 -14.28
N SER A 924 -22.26 -42.54 -13.14
CA SER A 924 -22.09 -43.23 -11.85
C SER A 924 -22.80 -44.57 -11.82
N LEU A 925 -23.98 -44.68 -12.42
CA LEU A 925 -24.71 -45.94 -12.54
C LEU A 925 -24.03 -46.90 -13.51
N LEU A 926 -23.43 -46.42 -14.60
CA LEU A 926 -22.66 -47.25 -15.54
C LEU A 926 -21.34 -47.73 -14.90
N LEU A 927 -20.66 -46.91 -14.10
CA LEU A 927 -19.44 -47.30 -13.38
C LEU A 927 -19.76 -48.33 -12.25
N ILE A 928 -20.85 -48.17 -11.55
CA ILE A 928 -21.32 -49.16 -10.56
C ILE A 928 -21.73 -50.48 -11.24
N ALA A 929 -22.41 -50.43 -12.41
CA ALA A 929 -22.74 -51.62 -13.20
C ALA A 929 -21.49 -52.33 -13.76
N LEU A 930 -20.46 -51.59 -14.16
CA LEU A 930 -19.19 -52.18 -14.64
C LEU A 930 -18.35 -52.76 -13.49
N LEU A 931 -18.48 -52.26 -12.26
CA LEU A 931 -17.84 -52.81 -11.07
C LEU A 931 -18.55 -54.10 -10.58
N LEU A 932 -19.85 -54.21 -10.77
CA LEU A 932 -20.63 -55.43 -10.43
C LEU A 932 -20.44 -56.56 -11.43
N ILE A 933 -20.08 -56.31 -12.67
CA ILE A 933 -19.74 -57.29 -13.71
C ILE A 933 -18.33 -57.90 -13.53
N ARG A 934 -17.46 -57.34 -12.69
CA ARG A 934 -16.13 -57.88 -12.37
C ARG A 934 -16.05 -58.74 -11.11
N VAL A 935 -17.15 -58.98 -10.45
CA VAL A 935 -17.23 -59.78 -9.21
C VAL A 935 -18.06 -61.08 -9.44
N TYR A 936 -18.54 -61.36 -10.66
CA TYR A 936 -19.05 -62.66 -11.04
C TYR A 936 -18.22 -63.31 -12.13
#